data_5b461afae6e0803a1ef3db8cbf18f0a4
#
_entry.id   5b461afae6e0803a1ef3db8cbf18f0a4
#
_cell.length_a   1.000
_cell.length_b   1.000
_cell.length_c   1.000
_cell.angle_alpha   90.00
_cell.angle_beta   90.00
_cell.angle_gamma   90.00
#
_symmetry.space_group_name_H-M   'P 1'
#
loop_
_entity.id
_entity.type
_entity.pdbx_description
1 polymer ?
#
loop_
_entity_poly.entity_id
_entity_poly.type
_entity_poly.pdbx_seq_one_letter_code
_entity_poly.pdbx_strand_id
1 'polypeptide(L)'
;SPSGKDLSVDLSINNANQKKFFVEYNGNKCIKLGQYEYAHFAVENNVVTKDDNNLMIRITYFDNTNAYYGVQYNTITDLDADKETSATKFKTASVLRGGTNKWTSTSVCISDASFRHGQFGKYDFRLYGNGNAGTYISKIEIIKKSVNPDIEPVTNRRGKTEHAEFTGKSFAGYQAWFGTGTQYTGWGHYDYGSADSDGTSWPRKNHISIDYFPYVKEYDESALAQTGFANLGSGEPTKLYDSTNENVINTHFKWMSQYGIDGAAIQRFAGTIKGRTLYDEPQNTLLYKMQKAAENNNSLFYIMYDISGGDQIKDANDTTSISSWVNDIKFDWVYNIEKQLQMTNSDAYATVDGKPVVCLWGTTVSGRPDRVEDYQEMINFFHNRGCYVIFGTGRDWSTNTATMSKYEGIFKQVDMISPWMVGSNISSESAIDGLFKTFIEKHWQWCRENNVDYYPVLFSGFSWALWHGGDTDVPNAMPRNAGKNFWYQAYKLKQLGIKSFYIAMFDEYDEGTAIAKNASDYFDIPQDQWFVTASCDGYWCSQDFQLRVVGEANKMVKGLREAVKENPVPQSEGPIYYRNSFESKYVECPSEKNPNSGYYPVDPCFKNDKQVNNDGVNATVKIERNEIAKTGDYMTTIDGITSKNNASYLYQISETKINMNKGLKLSYSIYAQNKGGANTNIVLILSDGSKITAKAKQTVTVGKWTDCSYEMPKESLAGKTIVGIGISYNGSDSNFKAYYDDIILEDNETYAVDKTELKSVQNKVAALNKNEYTADSWNKVETALNKANSLSNTSTQEEMDSAVKVVNDAINGLVKKPVETTIQMPTTVAPTTPAP
;
A
#
# COMPACT_ATOMS: atom_id res chain seq x y z
N SER A 1 7.03 -37.88 -17.22
CA SER A 1 7.90 -38.08 -18.41
C SER A 1 7.07 -38.72 -19.51
N PRO A 2 7.17 -38.31 -20.80
CA PRO A 2 6.50 -39.00 -21.90
C PRO A 2 7.00 -40.46 -22.09
N SER A 3 8.09 -40.85 -21.44
CA SER A 3 8.67 -42.19 -21.44
C SER A 3 8.29 -43.03 -20.24
N GLY A 4 7.50 -42.58 -19.31
CA GLY A 4 7.08 -43.34 -18.12
C GLY A 4 8.16 -43.75 -17.14
N LYS A 5 9.36 -43.18 -17.24
CA LYS A 5 10.40 -43.38 -16.24
C LYS A 5 10.28 -42.39 -15.11
N ASP A 6 10.06 -42.88 -13.91
CA ASP A 6 10.10 -42.07 -12.69
C ASP A 6 11.50 -41.46 -12.53
N LEU A 7 11.55 -40.17 -12.27
CA LEU A 7 12.75 -39.49 -11.78
C LEU A 7 13.15 -40.13 -10.45
N SER A 8 14.38 -40.63 -10.36
CA SER A 8 14.89 -41.02 -9.05
C SER A 8 15.12 -39.77 -8.20
N VAL A 9 14.34 -39.63 -7.17
CA VAL A 9 14.49 -38.53 -6.19
C VAL A 9 15.38 -39.06 -5.07
N ASP A 10 16.62 -38.57 -5.00
CA ASP A 10 17.46 -38.79 -3.83
C ASP A 10 17.39 -37.48 -2.98
N LEU A 11 16.91 -37.63 -1.76
CA LEU A 11 16.79 -36.52 -0.82
C LEU A 11 18.04 -36.51 0.04
N SER A 12 19.06 -35.74 -0.38
CA SER A 12 20.24 -35.57 0.46
C SER A 12 19.98 -34.48 1.51
N ILE A 13 19.95 -34.89 2.74
CA ILE A 13 19.79 -34.01 3.89
C ILE A 13 20.97 -34.19 4.80
N ASN A 14 21.41 -33.12 5.40
CA ASN A 14 22.48 -33.16 6.41
C ASN A 14 22.09 -33.91 7.69
N ASN A 15 20.97 -34.66 7.71
CA ASN A 15 20.55 -35.49 8.85
C ASN A 15 19.70 -36.70 8.47
N ALA A 16 19.94 -37.79 9.14
CA ALA A 16 19.66 -39.18 8.89
C ALA A 16 18.20 -39.68 8.78
N ASN A 17 17.22 -38.89 8.37
CA ASN A 17 15.81 -39.33 8.34
C ASN A 17 15.10 -39.02 7.00
N GLN A 18 15.56 -39.59 5.92
CA GLN A 18 15.03 -39.38 4.55
C GLN A 18 13.55 -39.74 4.34
N LYS A 19 12.99 -40.69 5.10
CA LYS A 19 11.57 -41.09 5.01
C LYS A 19 10.58 -40.02 5.44
N LYS A 20 11.03 -38.99 6.09
CA LYS A 20 10.25 -37.83 6.61
C LYS A 20 9.60 -36.96 5.55
N PHE A 21 10.10 -36.98 4.32
CA PHE A 21 9.76 -36.00 3.27
C PHE A 21 8.64 -36.44 2.35
N PHE A 22 8.43 -37.77 2.22
CA PHE A 22 7.30 -38.31 1.47
C PHE A 22 6.07 -38.31 2.32
N VAL A 23 5.11 -37.48 1.97
CA VAL A 23 3.84 -37.31 2.68
C VAL A 23 2.67 -37.37 1.71
N GLU A 24 1.50 -37.61 2.23
CA GLU A 24 0.25 -37.35 1.52
C GLU A 24 -0.32 -36.04 2.04
N TYR A 25 -0.61 -35.11 1.15
CA TYR A 25 -1.12 -33.79 1.49
C TYR A 25 -2.20 -33.38 0.49
N ASN A 26 -3.38 -32.99 0.98
CA ASN A 26 -4.53 -32.61 0.17
C ASN A 26 -4.75 -33.54 -1.04
N GLY A 27 -4.79 -34.85 -0.80
CA GLY A 27 -5.11 -35.87 -1.79
C GLY A 27 -3.96 -36.28 -2.75
N ASN A 28 -2.77 -35.66 -2.63
CA ASN A 28 -1.63 -35.99 -3.47
C ASN A 28 -0.45 -36.51 -2.66
N LYS A 29 0.23 -37.52 -3.20
CA LYS A 29 1.56 -37.91 -2.73
C LYS A 29 2.57 -36.87 -3.14
N CYS A 30 3.37 -36.39 -2.20
CA CYS A 30 4.32 -35.31 -2.44
C CYS A 30 5.53 -35.40 -1.51
N ILE A 31 6.56 -34.63 -1.83
CA ILE A 31 7.65 -34.33 -0.89
C ILE A 31 7.29 -33.04 -0.15
N LYS A 32 7.58 -33.02 1.15
CA LYS A 32 7.50 -31.82 1.98
C LYS A 32 8.90 -31.34 2.31
N LEU A 33 9.21 -30.11 1.96
CA LEU A 33 10.44 -29.41 2.34
C LEU A 33 10.12 -28.34 3.37
N GLY A 34 10.82 -28.36 4.49
CA GLY A 34 10.82 -27.30 5.49
C GLY A 34 11.74 -26.16 5.08
N GLN A 35 11.88 -25.19 5.96
CA GLN A 35 12.77 -24.06 5.74
C GLN A 35 14.23 -24.53 5.64
N TYR A 36 14.93 -24.11 4.55
CA TYR A 36 16.31 -24.50 4.24
C TYR A 36 16.55 -26.02 4.04
N GLU A 37 15.50 -26.77 3.81
CA GLU A 37 15.62 -28.18 3.40
C GLU A 37 15.71 -28.28 1.88
N TYR A 38 16.47 -29.28 1.37
CA TYR A 38 16.79 -29.43 -0.04
C TYR A 38 16.37 -30.79 -0.59
N ALA A 39 15.80 -30.80 -1.78
CA ALA A 39 15.64 -32.02 -2.60
C ALA A 39 16.53 -31.90 -3.84
N HIS A 40 17.39 -32.90 -4.06
CA HIS A 40 18.34 -32.94 -5.16
C HIS A 40 17.90 -33.90 -6.26
N PHE A 41 18.13 -33.50 -7.52
CA PHE A 41 17.69 -34.25 -8.69
C PHE A 41 18.83 -34.41 -9.69
N ALA A 42 19.01 -35.66 -10.20
CA ALA A 42 19.83 -35.99 -11.36
C ALA A 42 18.92 -36.31 -12.54
N VAL A 43 19.24 -35.81 -13.71
CA VAL A 43 18.52 -36.11 -14.96
C VAL A 43 19.37 -37.05 -15.82
N GLU A 44 18.79 -38.15 -16.29
CA GLU A 44 19.51 -39.10 -17.13
C GLU A 44 20.11 -38.40 -18.38
N ASN A 45 21.39 -38.62 -18.63
CA ASN A 45 22.14 -38.02 -19.76
C ASN A 45 21.58 -38.34 -21.14
N ASN A 46 20.79 -39.39 -21.28
CA ASN A 46 20.08 -39.73 -22.53
C ASN A 46 18.78 -38.91 -22.69
N VAL A 47 18.33 -38.19 -21.68
CA VAL A 47 17.14 -37.33 -21.71
C VAL A 47 17.54 -35.89 -21.91
N VAL A 48 18.45 -35.40 -21.05
CA VAL A 48 19.01 -34.04 -21.13
C VAL A 48 20.52 -34.14 -21.10
N THR A 49 21.18 -33.52 -22.06
CA THR A 49 22.63 -33.51 -22.16
C THR A 49 23.17 -32.20 -21.61
N LYS A 50 24.49 -32.13 -21.38
CA LYS A 50 25.17 -30.90 -20.94
C LYS A 50 25.03 -29.73 -21.94
N ASP A 51 24.68 -30.05 -23.21
CA ASP A 51 24.55 -29.08 -24.30
C ASP A 51 23.08 -28.61 -24.49
N ASP A 52 22.15 -29.21 -23.74
CA ASP A 52 20.73 -28.75 -23.69
C ASP A 52 20.58 -27.56 -22.73
N ASN A 53 20.92 -26.37 -23.19
CA ASN A 53 20.97 -25.19 -22.35
C ASN A 53 19.59 -24.55 -22.10
N ASN A 54 18.62 -24.80 -22.99
CA ASN A 54 17.28 -24.27 -22.90
C ASN A 54 16.30 -25.31 -22.36
N LEU A 55 15.97 -25.20 -21.09
CA LEU A 55 15.10 -26.14 -20.40
C LEU A 55 13.95 -25.39 -19.69
N MET A 56 12.82 -26.10 -19.60
CA MET A 56 11.73 -25.70 -18.71
C MET A 56 11.59 -26.76 -17.62
N ILE A 57 11.67 -26.35 -16.35
CA ILE A 57 11.38 -27.20 -15.20
C ILE A 57 9.98 -26.84 -14.73
N ARG A 58 9.01 -27.68 -15.01
CA ARG A 58 7.63 -27.51 -14.54
C ARG A 58 7.44 -28.24 -13.22
N ILE A 59 6.96 -27.51 -12.21
CA ILE A 59 6.85 -27.99 -10.84
C ILE A 59 5.39 -27.86 -10.42
N THR A 60 4.76 -28.98 -10.03
CA THR A 60 3.43 -29.00 -9.43
C THR A 60 3.58 -29.02 -7.92
N TYR A 61 3.04 -28.02 -7.26
CA TYR A 61 3.15 -27.79 -5.81
C TYR A 61 1.81 -27.40 -5.20
N PHE A 62 1.70 -27.54 -3.88
CA PHE A 62 0.56 -27.01 -3.15
C PHE A 62 0.85 -25.55 -2.73
N ASP A 63 0.00 -24.65 -3.17
CA ASP A 63 0.17 -23.21 -3.03
C ASP A 63 -0.45 -22.70 -1.72
N ASN A 64 0.19 -23.06 -0.59
CA ASN A 64 -0.32 -22.83 0.77
C ASN A 64 0.19 -21.54 1.43
N THR A 65 0.98 -20.75 0.73
CA THR A 65 1.62 -19.55 1.29
C THR A 65 2.12 -18.65 0.16
N ASN A 66 2.31 -17.37 0.44
CA ASN A 66 2.92 -16.41 -0.50
C ASN A 66 4.46 -16.40 -0.44
N ALA A 67 5.09 -17.21 0.42
CA ALA A 67 6.54 -17.35 0.43
C ALA A 67 7.04 -18.04 -0.84
N TYR A 68 8.23 -17.69 -1.29
CA TYR A 68 8.85 -18.33 -2.43
C TYR A 68 9.51 -19.66 -2.02
N TYR A 69 9.72 -20.55 -3.00
CA TYR A 69 10.71 -21.63 -2.94
C TYR A 69 11.70 -21.47 -4.07
N GLY A 70 12.84 -22.13 -4.01
CA GLY A 70 13.90 -21.93 -5.00
C GLY A 70 14.24 -23.19 -5.76
N VAL A 71 14.59 -22.98 -7.05
CA VAL A 71 15.24 -23.97 -7.92
C VAL A 71 16.69 -23.53 -8.08
N GLN A 72 17.63 -24.38 -7.74
CA GLN A 72 19.06 -24.12 -7.92
C GLN A 72 19.67 -25.13 -8.90
N TYR A 73 20.35 -24.65 -9.92
CA TYR A 73 20.82 -25.49 -11.02
C TYR A 73 22.22 -25.11 -11.49
N ASN A 74 22.88 -26.03 -12.22
CA ASN A 74 24.16 -25.79 -12.86
C ASN A 74 24.01 -25.00 -14.15
N THR A 75 24.95 -24.10 -14.42
CA THR A 75 24.97 -23.26 -15.60
C THR A 75 26.17 -23.56 -16.53
N ILE A 76 26.08 -23.07 -17.78
CA ILE A 76 27.20 -23.15 -18.76
C ILE A 76 28.42 -22.34 -18.33
N THR A 77 28.27 -21.36 -17.46
CA THR A 77 29.40 -20.54 -16.94
C THR A 77 30.14 -21.20 -15.79
N ASP A 78 29.65 -22.33 -15.30
CA ASP A 78 30.23 -23.08 -14.19
C ASP A 78 31.32 -24.05 -14.70
N LEU A 79 32.46 -23.50 -15.11
CA LEU A 79 33.52 -24.24 -15.80
C LEU A 79 34.35 -25.15 -14.87
N ASP A 80 34.32 -24.95 -13.55
CA ASP A 80 35.06 -25.73 -12.55
C ASP A 80 34.19 -26.88 -11.99
N ALA A 81 33.89 -27.88 -12.80
CA ALA A 81 33.03 -29.01 -12.39
C ALA A 81 33.56 -29.82 -11.20
N ASP A 82 34.86 -29.71 -10.89
CA ASP A 82 35.54 -30.53 -9.87
C ASP A 82 35.65 -29.85 -8.47
N LYS A 83 35.22 -28.63 -8.31
CA LYS A 83 35.25 -27.94 -7.01
C LYS A 83 33.85 -27.90 -6.39
N GLU A 84 33.61 -28.82 -5.49
CA GLU A 84 32.34 -29.01 -4.76
C GLU A 84 31.85 -27.82 -3.91
N THR A 85 32.53 -26.69 -3.92
CA THR A 85 32.32 -25.61 -2.93
C THR A 85 32.04 -24.21 -3.50
N SER A 86 31.88 -24.04 -4.81
CA SER A 86 31.69 -22.66 -5.32
C SER A 86 30.21 -22.25 -5.39
N ALA A 87 29.95 -21.03 -4.97
CA ALA A 87 28.62 -20.38 -5.05
C ALA A 87 28.08 -20.27 -6.49
N THR A 88 28.95 -20.42 -7.50
CA THR A 88 28.63 -20.40 -8.93
C THR A 88 27.90 -21.65 -9.42
N LYS A 89 27.95 -22.76 -8.68
CA LYS A 89 27.26 -24.02 -9.03
C LYS A 89 25.74 -23.97 -8.80
N PHE A 90 25.24 -22.93 -8.21
CA PHE A 90 23.84 -22.83 -7.80
C PHE A 90 23.22 -21.53 -8.27
N LYS A 91 23.07 -21.37 -9.58
CA LYS A 91 22.21 -20.27 -10.03
C LYS A 91 20.80 -20.53 -9.51
N THR A 92 20.22 -19.53 -8.88
CA THR A 92 18.91 -19.65 -8.21
C THR A 92 17.83 -19.04 -9.06
N ALA A 93 16.75 -19.80 -9.25
CA ALA A 93 15.47 -19.33 -9.73
C ALA A 93 14.46 -19.37 -8.58
N SER A 94 13.80 -18.27 -8.29
CA SER A 94 12.79 -18.19 -7.23
C SER A 94 11.39 -18.36 -7.81
N VAL A 95 10.57 -19.19 -7.17
CA VAL A 95 9.17 -19.39 -7.52
C VAL A 95 8.32 -18.74 -6.43
N LEU A 96 7.73 -17.60 -6.75
CA LEU A 96 6.79 -16.94 -5.86
C LEU A 96 5.45 -17.68 -5.86
N ARG A 97 4.88 -17.93 -4.68
CA ARG A 97 3.59 -18.59 -4.50
C ARG A 97 2.49 -17.54 -4.29
N GLY A 98 1.25 -17.89 -4.63
CA GLY A 98 0.11 -16.99 -4.54
C GLY A 98 -0.79 -17.20 -3.32
N GLY A 99 -0.53 -18.24 -2.51
CA GLY A 99 -1.33 -18.56 -1.32
C GLY A 99 -2.76 -19.01 -1.62
N THR A 100 -3.01 -19.62 -2.78
CA THR A 100 -4.36 -19.98 -3.24
C THR A 100 -4.97 -21.19 -2.53
N ASN A 101 -4.19 -21.89 -1.71
CA ASN A 101 -4.54 -23.16 -1.05
C ASN A 101 -5.03 -24.25 -2.02
N LYS A 102 -4.43 -24.31 -3.22
CA LYS A 102 -4.71 -25.31 -4.26
C LYS A 102 -3.43 -25.92 -4.78
N TRP A 103 -3.53 -27.10 -5.40
CA TRP A 103 -2.49 -27.61 -6.24
C TRP A 103 -2.42 -26.80 -7.54
N THR A 104 -1.25 -26.28 -7.82
CA THR A 104 -0.97 -25.51 -9.05
C THR A 104 0.38 -25.90 -9.61
N SER A 105 0.70 -25.44 -10.81
CA SER A 105 2.01 -25.68 -11.42
C SER A 105 2.64 -24.37 -11.84
N THR A 106 3.96 -24.34 -11.83
CA THR A 106 4.76 -23.22 -12.30
C THR A 106 5.92 -23.76 -13.13
N SER A 107 6.21 -23.12 -14.24
CA SER A 107 7.31 -23.48 -15.12
C SER A 107 8.46 -22.49 -14.96
N VAL A 108 9.63 -22.99 -14.56
CA VAL A 108 10.89 -22.23 -14.53
C VAL A 108 11.62 -22.43 -15.84
N CYS A 109 11.85 -21.36 -16.59
CA CYS A 109 12.53 -21.41 -17.89
C CYS A 109 14.01 -21.03 -17.73
N ILE A 110 14.89 -21.94 -18.08
CA ILE A 110 16.33 -21.81 -17.94
C ILE A 110 16.94 -21.78 -19.34
N SER A 111 17.79 -20.78 -19.64
CA SER A 111 18.47 -20.64 -20.94
C SER A 111 19.97 -20.89 -20.91
N ASP A 112 20.50 -21.17 -19.75
CA ASP A 112 21.93 -21.38 -19.49
C ASP A 112 22.20 -22.65 -18.68
N ALA A 113 21.29 -23.61 -18.74
CA ALA A 113 21.48 -24.89 -18.07
C ALA A 113 22.70 -25.68 -18.60
N SER A 114 23.38 -26.36 -17.69
CA SER A 114 24.40 -27.35 -18.07
C SER A 114 24.28 -28.57 -17.15
N PHE A 115 23.37 -29.49 -17.49
CA PHE A 115 23.08 -30.67 -16.70
C PHE A 115 24.16 -31.73 -16.98
N ARG A 116 25.17 -31.75 -16.15
CA ARG A 116 26.36 -32.63 -16.27
C ARG A 116 26.70 -33.27 -14.94
N HIS A 117 25.73 -33.39 -14.04
CA HIS A 117 25.91 -33.96 -12.71
C HIS A 117 26.99 -33.23 -11.87
N GLY A 118 27.07 -31.90 -12.06
CA GLY A 118 28.13 -31.08 -11.45
C GLY A 118 27.83 -30.58 -10.04
N GLN A 119 26.62 -30.80 -9.50
CA GLN A 119 26.30 -30.43 -8.12
C GLN A 119 26.81 -31.46 -7.12
N PHE A 120 26.94 -31.05 -5.84
CA PHE A 120 27.28 -31.95 -4.76
C PHE A 120 26.43 -33.22 -4.80
N GLY A 121 27.07 -34.39 -4.75
CA GLY A 121 26.37 -35.71 -4.88
C GLY A 121 26.02 -36.12 -6.30
N LYS A 122 26.58 -35.43 -7.32
CA LYS A 122 26.34 -35.72 -8.77
C LYS A 122 24.92 -35.46 -9.23
N TYR A 123 24.34 -34.34 -8.79
CA TYR A 123 23.02 -33.86 -9.19
C TYR A 123 23.12 -32.71 -10.21
N ASP A 124 22.02 -32.38 -10.88
CA ASP A 124 21.92 -31.32 -11.88
C ASP A 124 21.20 -30.09 -11.36
N PHE A 125 20.19 -30.30 -10.54
CA PHE A 125 19.48 -29.22 -9.87
C PHE A 125 18.93 -29.67 -8.51
N ARG A 126 18.55 -28.68 -7.69
CA ARG A 126 17.87 -28.94 -6.41
C ARG A 126 16.76 -27.95 -6.19
N LEU A 127 15.76 -28.38 -5.43
CA LEU A 127 14.73 -27.51 -4.88
C LEU A 127 15.03 -27.26 -3.41
N TYR A 128 14.78 -26.03 -2.94
CA TYR A 128 14.85 -25.75 -1.53
C TYR A 128 13.57 -25.10 -1.04
N GLY A 129 13.11 -25.51 0.14
CA GLY A 129 11.99 -24.91 0.83
C GLY A 129 12.40 -23.59 1.49
N ASN A 130 11.53 -22.61 1.44
CA ASN A 130 11.65 -21.38 2.21
C ASN A 130 10.34 -21.11 2.94
N GLY A 131 10.46 -20.88 4.25
CA GLY A 131 9.32 -20.59 5.12
C GLY A 131 8.80 -21.76 5.95
N ASN A 132 8.15 -21.39 7.07
CA ASN A 132 7.70 -22.34 8.10
C ASN A 132 6.49 -23.17 7.67
N ALA A 133 5.70 -22.72 6.70
CA ALA A 133 4.49 -23.43 6.24
C ALA A 133 4.78 -24.73 5.45
N GLY A 134 6.05 -24.97 5.09
CA GLY A 134 6.47 -26.10 4.26
C GLY A 134 6.18 -25.90 2.76
N THR A 135 6.97 -26.54 1.92
CA THR A 135 6.80 -26.60 0.47
C THR A 135 6.45 -28.03 0.07
N TYR A 136 5.25 -28.22 -0.48
CA TYR A 136 4.75 -29.55 -0.89
C TYR A 136 4.81 -29.65 -2.41
N ILE A 137 5.55 -30.64 -2.95
CA ILE A 137 5.79 -30.80 -4.38
C ILE A 137 5.37 -32.20 -4.78
N SER A 138 4.40 -32.30 -5.73
CA SER A 138 3.86 -33.59 -6.17
C SER A 138 4.42 -34.06 -7.50
N LYS A 139 4.91 -33.15 -8.38
CA LYS A 139 5.40 -33.50 -9.71
C LYS A 139 6.49 -32.54 -10.18
N ILE A 140 7.47 -33.07 -10.90
CA ILE A 140 8.48 -32.28 -11.61
C ILE A 140 8.59 -32.82 -13.02
N GLU A 141 8.60 -31.94 -14.01
CA GLU A 141 8.73 -32.27 -15.43
C GLU A 141 9.89 -31.46 -16.02
N ILE A 142 10.80 -32.10 -16.73
CA ILE A 142 11.88 -31.44 -17.47
C ILE A 142 11.51 -31.44 -18.94
N ILE A 143 11.42 -30.28 -19.54
CA ILE A 143 10.99 -30.08 -20.93
C ILE A 143 12.07 -29.31 -21.67
N LYS A 144 12.52 -29.84 -22.81
CA LYS A 144 13.42 -29.13 -23.73
C LYS A 144 12.61 -28.07 -24.47
N LYS A 145 12.85 -26.81 -24.20
CA LYS A 145 12.12 -25.71 -24.84
C LYS A 145 13.03 -24.50 -24.98
N SER A 146 13.16 -24.02 -26.20
CA SER A 146 13.80 -22.73 -26.43
C SER A 146 12.82 -21.58 -26.08
N VAL A 147 13.29 -20.64 -25.24
CA VAL A 147 12.62 -19.37 -24.96
C VAL A 147 13.61 -18.25 -25.19
N ASN A 148 13.30 -17.37 -26.12
CA ASN A 148 14.14 -16.22 -26.43
C ASN A 148 13.24 -14.99 -26.60
N PRO A 149 13.24 -14.07 -25.60
CA PRO A 149 12.38 -12.88 -25.66
C PRO A 149 12.70 -11.93 -26.81
N ASP A 150 13.94 -11.95 -27.34
CA ASP A 150 14.37 -11.03 -28.40
C ASP A 150 13.73 -11.33 -29.76
N ILE A 151 13.37 -12.60 -30.02
CA ILE A 151 12.75 -13.02 -31.28
C ILE A 151 11.23 -13.14 -31.23
N GLU A 152 10.65 -13.06 -30.02
CA GLU A 152 9.21 -13.17 -29.89
C GLU A 152 8.50 -11.89 -30.39
N PRO A 153 7.48 -12.04 -31.25
CA PRO A 153 6.76 -10.88 -31.74
C PRO A 153 6.03 -10.18 -30.61
N VAL A 154 5.85 -8.89 -30.76
CA VAL A 154 4.99 -8.10 -29.87
C VAL A 154 3.56 -8.60 -29.99
N THR A 155 2.95 -8.96 -28.88
CA THR A 155 1.57 -9.45 -28.86
C THR A 155 0.62 -8.38 -28.38
N ASN A 156 -0.59 -8.46 -28.89
CA ASN A 156 -1.79 -7.68 -28.53
C ASN A 156 -1.53 -6.43 -27.70
N ARG A 157 -1.46 -5.30 -28.36
CA ARG A 157 -1.41 -4.00 -27.71
C ARG A 157 -2.67 -3.23 -27.99
N ARG A 158 -3.15 -2.60 -26.99
CA ARG A 158 -4.18 -1.62 -27.13
C ARG A 158 -3.63 -0.40 -27.86
N GLY A 159 -4.41 0.14 -28.77
CA GLY A 159 -4.09 1.41 -29.42
C GLY A 159 -4.23 2.60 -28.47
N LYS A 160 -3.85 3.79 -28.95
CA LYS A 160 -3.99 5.05 -28.23
C LYS A 160 -5.44 5.29 -27.81
N THR A 161 -5.67 5.61 -26.56
CA THR A 161 -6.94 6.09 -26.03
C THR A 161 -6.69 7.23 -25.05
N GLU A 162 -7.64 8.17 -24.96
CA GLU A 162 -7.55 9.29 -24.02
C GLU A 162 -7.50 8.81 -22.56
N HIS A 163 -8.26 7.77 -22.23
CA HIS A 163 -8.27 7.21 -20.88
C HIS A 163 -6.90 6.68 -20.47
N ALA A 164 -6.21 5.92 -21.31
CA ALA A 164 -4.92 5.30 -21.01
C ALA A 164 -3.72 6.25 -21.18
N GLU A 165 -3.90 7.48 -21.68
CA GLU A 165 -2.80 8.42 -21.89
C GLU A 165 -2.13 8.79 -20.56
N PHE A 166 -0.82 8.59 -20.49
CA PHE A 166 0.01 8.85 -19.29
C PHE A 166 0.30 10.35 -19.10
N THR A 167 0.44 11.09 -20.21
CA THR A 167 0.86 12.49 -20.18
C THR A 167 -0.05 13.33 -19.31
N GLY A 168 0.53 14.05 -18.35
CA GLY A 168 -0.21 14.89 -17.43
C GLY A 168 -0.92 14.14 -16.30
N LYS A 169 -0.64 12.86 -16.09
CA LYS A 169 -1.20 12.04 -15.01
C LYS A 169 -0.15 11.70 -13.96
N SER A 170 -0.60 11.56 -12.70
CA SER A 170 0.26 11.27 -11.55
C SER A 170 -0.06 9.90 -10.99
N PHE A 171 0.95 9.05 -10.91
CA PHE A 171 0.85 7.68 -10.45
C PHE A 171 1.54 7.52 -9.10
N ALA A 172 0.97 6.68 -8.24
CA ALA A 172 1.57 6.34 -6.96
C ALA A 172 2.32 5.00 -7.05
N GLY A 173 3.50 4.93 -6.47
CA GLY A 173 4.21 3.66 -6.34
C GLY A 173 3.40 2.68 -5.51
N TYR A 174 3.29 1.43 -5.97
CA TYR A 174 2.46 0.41 -5.35
C TYR A 174 3.20 -0.93 -5.30
N GLN A 175 3.32 -1.48 -4.10
CA GLN A 175 4.16 -2.66 -3.84
C GLN A 175 3.34 -3.90 -3.48
N ALA A 176 2.30 -3.77 -2.66
CA ALA A 176 1.46 -4.85 -2.14
C ALA A 176 2.28 -5.98 -1.50
N TRP A 177 3.21 -5.66 -0.62
CA TRP A 177 4.16 -6.60 -0.02
C TRP A 177 3.95 -6.87 1.48
N PHE A 178 2.98 -6.20 2.12
CA PHE A 178 2.64 -6.45 3.52
C PHE A 178 1.87 -7.76 3.66
N GLY A 179 2.44 -8.72 4.37
CA GLY A 179 1.84 -10.04 4.56
C GLY A 179 1.36 -10.27 5.99
N THR A 180 0.38 -11.16 6.13
CA THR A 180 -0.03 -11.66 7.43
C THR A 180 0.38 -13.12 7.60
N GLY A 181 0.84 -13.52 8.78
CA GLY A 181 1.41 -14.83 9.04
C GLY A 181 0.57 -16.08 8.69
N THR A 182 -0.66 -15.89 8.21
CA THR A 182 -1.53 -16.98 7.74
C THR A 182 -1.25 -17.39 6.30
N GLN A 183 -0.77 -16.48 5.47
CA GLN A 183 -0.50 -16.69 4.04
C GLN A 183 0.99 -16.59 3.71
N TYR A 184 1.74 -15.80 4.46
CA TYR A 184 3.20 -15.71 4.39
C TYR A 184 3.87 -16.57 5.46
N THR A 185 5.07 -17.01 5.19
CA THR A 185 5.98 -17.52 6.22
C THR A 185 6.55 -16.32 6.99
N GLY A 186 5.75 -15.74 7.87
CA GLY A 186 6.09 -14.53 8.57
C GLY A 186 5.23 -13.34 8.17
N TRP A 187 5.32 -12.28 8.93
CA TRP A 187 4.61 -11.04 8.73
C TRP A 187 5.44 -10.07 7.85
N GLY A 188 5.68 -10.48 6.60
CA GLY A 188 6.54 -9.75 5.66
C GLY A 188 6.25 -8.26 5.65
N HIS A 189 7.30 -7.44 5.75
CA HIS A 189 7.31 -5.99 5.89
C HIS A 189 6.65 -5.42 7.15
N TYR A 190 5.80 -6.17 7.86
CA TYR A 190 5.33 -5.76 9.18
C TYR A 190 6.33 -6.04 10.30
N ASP A 191 7.07 -7.15 10.19
CA ASP A 191 8.06 -7.55 11.18
C ASP A 191 9.29 -8.17 10.49
N TYR A 192 10.45 -7.56 10.67
CA TYR A 192 11.75 -8.07 10.24
C TYR A 192 12.51 -8.78 11.36
N GLY A 193 11.92 -8.84 12.56
CA GLY A 193 12.52 -9.49 13.71
C GLY A 193 12.66 -11.00 13.53
N SER A 194 13.65 -11.59 14.18
CA SER A 194 13.71 -13.03 14.35
C SER A 194 12.56 -13.47 15.27
N ALA A 195 11.98 -14.63 14.98
CA ALA A 195 11.04 -15.27 15.90
C ALA A 195 11.64 -15.33 17.31
N ASP A 196 10.84 -15.07 18.32
CA ASP A 196 11.24 -15.26 19.71
C ASP A 196 11.66 -16.70 20.01
N SER A 197 12.28 -16.91 21.14
CA SER A 197 12.69 -18.23 21.62
C SER A 197 11.54 -19.26 21.71
N ASP A 198 10.30 -18.78 21.78
CA ASP A 198 9.06 -19.59 21.74
C ASP A 198 8.51 -19.82 20.32
N GLY A 199 9.16 -19.27 19.28
CA GLY A 199 8.74 -19.38 17.88
C GLY A 199 7.66 -18.39 17.45
N THR A 200 7.29 -17.41 18.28
CA THR A 200 6.30 -16.38 17.96
C THR A 200 6.90 -15.35 17.02
N SER A 201 6.25 -15.11 15.87
CA SER A 201 6.72 -14.18 14.81
C SER A 201 5.65 -13.17 14.37
N TRP A 202 4.69 -12.87 15.23
CA TRP A 202 3.66 -11.87 14.89
C TRP A 202 4.00 -10.47 15.40
N PRO A 203 3.51 -9.42 14.72
CA PRO A 203 3.64 -8.05 15.19
C PRO A 203 3.05 -7.86 16.58
N ARG A 204 3.83 -7.30 17.47
CA ARG A 204 3.51 -7.02 18.86
C ARG A 204 4.38 -5.89 19.36
N LYS A 205 4.17 -5.48 20.61
CA LYS A 205 4.98 -4.44 21.26
C LYS A 205 6.48 -4.68 21.02
N ASN A 206 7.17 -3.66 20.51
CA ASN A 206 8.60 -3.65 20.14
C ASN A 206 9.02 -4.66 19.03
N HIS A 207 8.05 -5.30 18.37
CA HIS A 207 8.28 -6.20 17.24
C HIS A 207 7.38 -5.79 16.07
N ILE A 208 7.73 -4.69 15.45
CA ILE A 208 7.05 -4.10 14.30
C ILE A 208 8.06 -3.24 13.54
N SER A 209 7.96 -3.22 12.21
CA SER A 209 8.88 -2.49 11.34
C SER A 209 8.28 -1.22 10.73
N ILE A 210 6.97 -1.03 10.84
CA ILE A 210 6.27 0.12 10.28
C ILE A 210 6.11 1.23 11.32
N ASP A 211 6.38 2.48 10.93
CA ASP A 211 6.15 3.64 11.81
C ASP A 211 4.71 4.17 11.72
N TYR A 212 4.06 4.07 10.55
CA TYR A 212 2.66 4.46 10.36
C TYR A 212 1.74 3.25 10.50
N PHE A 213 0.69 3.37 11.30
CA PHE A 213 -0.28 2.30 11.47
C PHE A 213 -1.39 2.41 10.42
N PRO A 214 -1.64 1.37 9.59
CA PRO A 214 -2.68 1.42 8.57
C PRO A 214 -4.08 1.46 9.17
N TYR A 215 -4.99 2.23 8.57
CA TYR A 215 -6.41 2.19 8.90
C TYR A 215 -7.08 1.01 8.21
N VAL A 216 -7.62 0.08 8.99
CA VAL A 216 -8.06 -1.23 8.46
C VAL A 216 -9.58 -1.44 8.44
N LYS A 217 -10.36 -0.48 8.93
CA LYS A 217 -11.83 -0.65 9.12
C LYS A 217 -12.63 -0.72 7.81
N GLU A 218 -12.02 -0.41 6.67
CA GLU A 218 -12.66 -0.47 5.35
C GLU A 218 -12.35 -1.77 4.58
N TYR A 219 -11.55 -2.67 5.13
CA TYR A 219 -11.28 -3.97 4.53
C TYR A 219 -12.25 -5.02 5.06
N ASP A 220 -12.52 -6.04 4.23
CA ASP A 220 -13.28 -7.19 4.66
C ASP A 220 -12.55 -7.94 5.79
N GLU A 221 -13.29 -8.48 6.75
CA GLU A 221 -12.72 -9.22 7.87
C GLU A 221 -11.82 -10.39 7.43
N SER A 222 -12.12 -11.01 6.28
CA SER A 222 -11.32 -12.09 5.68
C SER A 222 -9.92 -11.64 5.21
N ALA A 223 -9.70 -10.33 5.07
CA ALA A 223 -8.43 -9.75 4.68
C ALA A 223 -7.55 -9.35 5.88
N LEU A 224 -8.09 -9.49 7.09
CA LEU A 224 -7.47 -9.04 8.33
C LEU A 224 -6.97 -10.21 9.18
N ALA A 225 -5.84 -10.02 9.83
CA ALA A 225 -5.28 -10.98 10.77
C ALA A 225 -5.04 -10.32 12.14
N GLN A 226 -5.34 -11.07 13.20
CA GLN A 226 -5.10 -10.65 14.57
C GLN A 226 -3.60 -10.53 14.84
N THR A 227 -3.20 -9.49 15.55
CA THR A 227 -1.83 -9.25 16.02
C THR A 227 -1.65 -9.61 17.49
N GLY A 228 -0.41 -9.55 17.98
CA GLY A 228 -0.07 -9.70 19.39
C GLY A 228 -0.09 -8.40 20.20
N PHE A 229 -0.52 -7.27 19.60
CA PHE A 229 -0.66 -6.02 20.32
C PHE A 229 -1.87 -6.03 21.28
N ALA A 230 -1.85 -5.12 22.25
CA ALA A 230 -3.04 -4.76 22.99
C ALA A 230 -4.14 -4.23 22.04
N ASN A 231 -5.35 -4.10 22.55
CA ASN A 231 -6.44 -3.49 21.80
C ASN A 231 -6.08 -2.05 21.37
N LEU A 232 -6.72 -1.56 20.33
CA LEU A 232 -6.68 -0.15 19.94
C LEU A 232 -7.15 0.74 21.10
N GLY A 233 -6.79 2.02 21.09
CA GLY A 233 -7.30 3.00 22.06
C GLY A 233 -8.83 3.06 22.10
N SER A 234 -9.52 2.71 21.00
CA SER A 234 -10.97 2.52 20.93
C SER A 234 -11.50 1.28 21.67
N GLY A 235 -10.62 0.38 22.11
CA GLY A 235 -10.97 -0.91 22.73
C GLY A 235 -11.18 -2.06 21.75
N GLU A 236 -11.15 -1.82 20.44
CA GLU A 236 -11.27 -2.85 19.40
C GLU A 236 -9.99 -3.68 19.27
N PRO A 237 -10.07 -4.97 18.87
CA PRO A 237 -8.90 -5.79 18.61
C PRO A 237 -7.99 -5.20 17.54
N THR A 238 -6.67 -5.25 17.76
CA THR A 238 -5.69 -4.76 16.80
C THR A 238 -5.43 -5.79 15.70
N LYS A 239 -5.72 -5.42 14.46
CA LYS A 239 -5.55 -6.25 13.26
C LYS A 239 -4.71 -5.53 12.21
N LEU A 240 -4.09 -6.32 11.34
CA LEU A 240 -3.38 -5.84 10.14
C LEU A 240 -3.88 -6.57 8.90
N TYR A 241 -3.73 -5.96 7.72
CA TYR A 241 -4.25 -6.50 6.47
C TYR A 241 -3.20 -7.28 5.68
N ASP A 242 -3.65 -8.18 4.80
CA ASP A 242 -2.82 -8.87 3.82
C ASP A 242 -2.90 -8.18 2.46
N SER A 243 -1.80 -7.59 2.01
CA SER A 243 -1.73 -6.86 0.73
C SER A 243 -2.05 -7.72 -0.49
N THR A 244 -1.96 -9.04 -0.40
CA THR A 244 -2.25 -9.94 -1.53
C THR A 244 -3.70 -10.35 -1.62
N ASN A 245 -4.51 -9.96 -0.62
CA ASN A 245 -5.94 -10.19 -0.62
C ASN A 245 -6.61 -9.33 -1.69
N GLU A 246 -7.48 -9.92 -2.50
CA GLU A 246 -8.15 -9.24 -3.62
C GLU A 246 -9.02 -8.07 -3.15
N ASN A 247 -9.66 -8.18 -1.99
CA ASN A 247 -10.44 -7.08 -1.41
C ASN A 247 -9.56 -5.88 -1.07
N VAL A 248 -8.37 -6.10 -0.46
CA VAL A 248 -7.41 -5.03 -0.14
C VAL A 248 -6.96 -4.33 -1.42
N ILE A 249 -6.51 -5.10 -2.42
CA ILE A 249 -6.04 -4.55 -3.70
C ILE A 249 -7.14 -3.72 -4.37
N ASN A 250 -8.36 -4.27 -4.44
CA ASN A 250 -9.50 -3.57 -5.03
C ASN A 250 -9.84 -2.29 -4.27
N THR A 251 -9.77 -2.30 -2.94
CA THR A 251 -10.00 -1.12 -2.09
C THR A 251 -8.93 -0.05 -2.34
N HIS A 252 -7.65 -0.43 -2.49
CA HIS A 252 -6.57 0.51 -2.80
C HIS A 252 -6.78 1.21 -4.14
N PHE A 253 -7.12 0.47 -5.21
CA PHE A 253 -7.41 1.07 -6.52
C PHE A 253 -8.70 1.91 -6.51
N LYS A 254 -9.71 1.51 -5.74
CA LYS A 254 -10.91 2.32 -5.47
C LYS A 254 -10.52 3.64 -4.82
N TRP A 255 -9.67 3.64 -3.78
CA TRP A 255 -9.20 4.88 -3.15
C TRP A 255 -8.41 5.76 -4.13
N MET A 256 -7.51 5.19 -4.95
CA MET A 256 -6.80 5.97 -5.96
C MET A 256 -7.79 6.73 -6.86
N SER A 257 -8.77 6.04 -7.40
CA SER A 257 -9.80 6.63 -8.28
C SER A 257 -10.65 7.67 -7.55
N GLN A 258 -11.16 7.36 -6.36
CA GLN A 258 -12.02 8.24 -5.56
C GLN A 258 -11.33 9.56 -5.18
N TYR A 259 -10.06 9.49 -4.82
CA TYR A 259 -9.29 10.66 -4.39
C TYR A 259 -8.53 11.36 -5.51
N GLY A 260 -8.72 10.96 -6.78
CA GLY A 260 -8.15 11.65 -7.93
C GLY A 260 -6.67 11.39 -8.17
N ILE A 261 -6.18 10.21 -7.76
CA ILE A 261 -4.89 9.65 -8.13
C ILE A 261 -5.10 8.81 -9.39
N ASP A 262 -4.32 9.05 -10.45
CA ASP A 262 -4.61 8.48 -11.77
C ASP A 262 -4.35 6.97 -11.85
N GLY A 263 -3.48 6.45 -11.01
CA GLY A 263 -3.20 5.03 -10.97
C GLY A 263 -1.94 4.63 -10.21
N ALA A 264 -1.52 3.39 -10.43
CA ALA A 264 -0.40 2.76 -9.75
C ALA A 264 0.81 2.52 -10.67
N ALA A 265 2.01 2.84 -10.18
CA ALA A 265 3.25 2.27 -10.70
C ALA A 265 3.49 0.95 -9.95
N ILE A 266 3.14 -0.18 -10.59
CA ILE A 266 3.25 -1.50 -9.97
C ILE A 266 4.72 -1.91 -9.93
N GLN A 267 5.29 -1.98 -8.74
CA GLN A 267 6.69 -2.38 -8.56
C GLN A 267 6.89 -3.88 -8.74
N ARG A 268 7.98 -4.21 -9.44
CA ARG A 268 8.40 -5.58 -9.71
C ARG A 268 9.91 -5.71 -9.60
N PHE A 269 10.38 -6.45 -8.62
CA PHE A 269 11.80 -6.51 -8.27
C PHE A 269 12.57 -7.51 -9.12
N ALA A 270 13.72 -7.09 -9.69
CA ALA A 270 14.61 -7.98 -10.43
C ALA A 270 15.05 -9.20 -9.60
N GLY A 271 15.25 -9.00 -8.29
CA GLY A 271 15.58 -10.08 -7.36
C GLY A 271 14.52 -11.19 -7.28
N THR A 272 13.24 -10.88 -7.49
CA THR A 272 12.13 -11.84 -7.41
C THR A 272 11.82 -12.53 -8.74
N ILE A 273 12.18 -11.93 -9.87
CA ILE A 273 11.93 -12.48 -11.21
C ILE A 273 13.10 -13.31 -11.78
N LYS A 274 14.19 -13.44 -11.05
CA LYS A 274 15.39 -14.21 -11.43
C LYS A 274 15.09 -15.60 -11.98
N GLY A 275 13.97 -16.20 -11.63
CA GLY A 275 13.61 -17.55 -12.01
C GLY A 275 13.02 -17.70 -13.38
N ARG A 276 12.77 -16.62 -14.13
CA ARG A 276 12.07 -16.71 -15.44
C ARG A 276 10.86 -17.63 -15.37
N THR A 277 9.98 -17.36 -14.42
CA THR A 277 8.86 -18.24 -14.07
C THR A 277 7.65 -17.97 -14.96
N LEU A 278 7.02 -19.04 -15.47
CA LEU A 278 5.72 -19.00 -16.12
C LEU A 278 4.70 -19.71 -15.24
N TYR A 279 3.53 -19.11 -15.07
CA TYR A 279 2.45 -19.70 -14.28
C TYR A 279 1.46 -20.42 -15.19
N ASP A 280 0.98 -21.59 -14.78
CA ASP A 280 -0.08 -22.28 -15.48
C ASP A 280 -1.44 -21.62 -15.27
N GLU A 281 -1.60 -20.94 -14.12
CA GLU A 281 -2.81 -20.21 -13.74
C GLU A 281 -2.47 -18.72 -13.52
N PRO A 282 -2.20 -17.95 -14.60
CA PRO A 282 -1.79 -16.54 -14.44
C PRO A 282 -2.82 -15.66 -13.75
N GLN A 283 -4.11 -16.05 -13.78
CA GLN A 283 -5.21 -15.38 -13.09
C GLN A 283 -5.10 -15.42 -11.55
N ASN A 284 -4.28 -16.30 -10.99
CA ASN A 284 -4.05 -16.38 -9.54
C ASN A 284 -2.86 -15.50 -9.08
N THR A 285 -2.18 -14.84 -10.02
CA THR A 285 -1.03 -13.99 -9.68
C THR A 285 -1.45 -12.66 -9.08
N LEU A 286 -0.58 -12.08 -8.25
CA LEU A 286 -0.77 -10.74 -7.69
C LEU A 286 -0.93 -9.69 -8.79
N LEU A 287 -0.13 -9.77 -9.87
CA LEU A 287 -0.23 -8.86 -11.01
C LEU A 287 -1.60 -8.88 -11.68
N TYR A 288 -2.19 -10.07 -11.86
CA TYR A 288 -3.53 -10.19 -12.42
C TYR A 288 -4.59 -9.55 -11.52
N LYS A 289 -4.50 -9.75 -10.20
CA LYS A 289 -5.40 -9.11 -9.23
C LYS A 289 -5.31 -7.59 -9.32
N MET A 290 -4.07 -7.03 -9.41
CA MET A 290 -3.85 -5.59 -9.56
C MET A 290 -4.42 -5.06 -10.89
N GLN A 291 -4.18 -5.77 -12.00
CA GLN A 291 -4.77 -5.43 -13.30
C GLN A 291 -6.30 -5.35 -13.23
N LYS A 292 -6.94 -6.37 -12.63
CA LYS A 292 -8.40 -6.40 -12.48
C LYS A 292 -8.92 -5.32 -11.55
N ALA A 293 -8.22 -5.04 -10.47
CA ALA A 293 -8.57 -3.94 -9.58
C ALA A 293 -8.51 -2.57 -10.29
N ALA A 294 -7.49 -2.33 -11.11
CA ALA A 294 -7.40 -1.11 -11.92
C ALA A 294 -8.57 -1.01 -12.91
N GLU A 295 -8.83 -2.08 -13.68
CA GLU A 295 -9.94 -2.14 -14.64
C GLU A 295 -11.30 -1.89 -13.95
N ASN A 296 -11.55 -2.53 -12.80
CA ASN A 296 -12.82 -2.43 -12.06
C ASN A 296 -13.07 -1.04 -11.46
N ASN A 297 -12.01 -0.28 -11.16
CA ASN A 297 -12.11 1.01 -10.49
C ASN A 297 -11.80 2.21 -11.39
N ASN A 298 -11.76 2.02 -12.72
CA ASN A 298 -11.41 3.09 -13.67
C ASN A 298 -10.09 3.81 -13.30
N SER A 299 -9.13 3.05 -12.78
CA SER A 299 -7.78 3.49 -12.44
C SER A 299 -6.80 2.97 -13.48
N LEU A 300 -5.62 3.56 -13.55
CA LEU A 300 -4.58 3.12 -14.48
C LEU A 300 -3.44 2.40 -13.76
N PHE A 301 -2.58 1.75 -14.52
CA PHE A 301 -1.32 1.21 -14.00
C PHE A 301 -0.26 1.12 -15.09
N TYR A 302 1.00 1.03 -14.67
CA TYR A 302 2.12 0.62 -15.52
C TYR A 302 3.10 -0.23 -14.69
N ILE A 303 3.96 -0.97 -15.37
CA ILE A 303 4.97 -1.82 -14.73
C ILE A 303 6.24 -1.02 -14.47
N MET A 304 6.73 -1.08 -13.25
CA MET A 304 7.97 -0.47 -12.78
C MET A 304 8.93 -1.55 -12.27
N TYR A 305 9.96 -1.86 -13.04
CA TYR A 305 10.99 -2.80 -12.62
C TYR A 305 11.98 -2.10 -11.70
N ASP A 306 12.03 -2.51 -10.43
CA ASP A 306 13.11 -2.18 -9.51
C ASP A 306 14.26 -3.16 -9.75
N ILE A 307 15.43 -2.64 -10.13
CA ILE A 307 16.60 -3.47 -10.46
C ILE A 307 17.35 -3.99 -9.24
N SER A 308 16.83 -3.77 -8.03
CA SER A 308 17.38 -4.33 -6.78
C SER A 308 17.49 -5.84 -6.84
N GLY A 309 18.59 -6.36 -6.34
CA GLY A 309 18.87 -7.80 -6.32
C GLY A 309 19.11 -8.40 -7.70
N GLY A 310 19.25 -7.60 -8.75
CA GLY A 310 19.66 -8.05 -10.07
C GLY A 310 21.13 -8.52 -10.07
N ASP A 311 21.39 -9.68 -10.69
CA ASP A 311 22.75 -10.22 -10.78
C ASP A 311 23.51 -9.58 -11.94
N GLN A 312 24.52 -8.78 -11.63
CA GLN A 312 25.38 -8.08 -12.59
C GLN A 312 26.68 -8.83 -12.85
N ILE A 313 27.18 -8.76 -14.08
CA ILE A 313 28.54 -9.20 -14.45
C ILE A 313 29.56 -8.42 -13.64
N LYS A 314 30.47 -9.14 -12.97
CA LYS A 314 31.48 -8.54 -12.08
C LYS A 314 32.76 -8.10 -12.80
N ASP A 315 33.07 -8.70 -13.97
CA ASP A 315 34.24 -8.31 -14.78
C ASP A 315 33.92 -7.00 -15.51
N ALA A 316 34.57 -5.92 -15.05
CA ALA A 316 34.40 -4.61 -15.65
C ALA A 316 34.99 -4.49 -17.08
N ASN A 317 35.83 -5.45 -17.51
CA ASN A 317 36.38 -5.49 -18.87
C ASN A 317 35.48 -6.24 -19.85
N ASP A 318 34.51 -7.01 -19.36
CA ASP A 318 33.53 -7.65 -20.23
C ASP A 318 32.46 -6.64 -20.65
N THR A 319 32.68 -5.98 -21.78
CA THR A 319 31.75 -5.04 -22.40
C THR A 319 30.85 -5.69 -23.46
N THR A 320 30.97 -7.00 -23.66
CA THR A 320 30.26 -7.74 -24.73
C THR A 320 29.10 -8.60 -24.21
N SER A 321 29.22 -9.08 -23.00
CA SER A 321 28.18 -9.90 -22.38
C SER A 321 27.15 -9.05 -21.64
N ILE A 322 25.92 -9.51 -21.58
CA ILE A 322 24.79 -8.86 -20.91
C ILE A 322 24.50 -9.57 -19.59
N SER A 323 24.29 -8.80 -18.54
CA SER A 323 24.01 -9.31 -17.20
C SER A 323 22.70 -10.12 -17.17
N SER A 324 22.59 -11.07 -16.24
CA SER A 324 21.42 -11.96 -16.18
C SER A 324 20.13 -11.23 -15.82
N TRP A 325 20.19 -10.19 -15.02
CA TRP A 325 19.03 -9.39 -14.63
C TRP A 325 18.31 -8.76 -15.85
N VAL A 326 19.06 -8.35 -16.87
CA VAL A 326 18.51 -7.82 -18.14
C VAL A 326 17.70 -8.89 -18.83
N ASN A 327 18.26 -10.11 -18.95
CA ASN A 327 17.57 -11.23 -19.57
C ASN A 327 16.35 -11.69 -18.76
N ASP A 328 16.39 -11.56 -17.42
CA ASP A 328 15.27 -11.90 -16.55
C ASP A 328 14.10 -10.91 -16.75
N ILE A 329 14.39 -9.59 -16.84
CA ILE A 329 13.39 -8.57 -17.15
C ILE A 329 12.80 -8.75 -18.56
N LYS A 330 13.65 -8.98 -19.58
CA LYS A 330 13.19 -9.26 -20.95
C LYS A 330 12.23 -10.44 -20.99
N PHE A 331 12.60 -11.53 -20.29
CA PHE A 331 11.75 -12.71 -20.19
C PHE A 331 10.40 -12.40 -19.52
N ASP A 332 10.44 -11.76 -18.37
CA ASP A 332 9.24 -11.39 -17.62
C ASP A 332 8.30 -10.50 -18.44
N TRP A 333 8.85 -9.50 -19.10
CA TRP A 333 8.06 -8.61 -19.96
C TRP A 333 7.35 -9.36 -21.09
N VAL A 334 8.10 -10.17 -21.85
CA VAL A 334 7.55 -10.85 -23.01
C VAL A 334 6.59 -11.97 -22.63
N TYR A 335 6.99 -12.81 -21.69
CA TYR A 335 6.24 -14.03 -21.39
C TYR A 335 5.16 -13.84 -20.32
N ASN A 336 5.41 -13.05 -19.30
CA ASN A 336 4.42 -12.79 -18.24
C ASN A 336 3.54 -11.58 -18.57
N ILE A 337 4.13 -10.41 -18.82
CA ILE A 337 3.36 -9.19 -19.00
C ILE A 337 2.60 -9.18 -20.33
N GLU A 338 3.29 -9.44 -21.45
CA GLU A 338 2.65 -9.39 -22.78
C GLU A 338 1.84 -10.65 -23.11
N LYS A 339 2.38 -11.86 -22.90
CA LYS A 339 1.74 -13.10 -23.38
C LYS A 339 0.77 -13.72 -22.39
N GLN A 340 1.17 -13.96 -21.14
CA GLN A 340 0.31 -14.65 -20.17
C GLN A 340 -0.79 -13.74 -19.63
N LEU A 341 -0.42 -12.59 -19.09
CA LEU A 341 -1.35 -11.64 -18.44
C LEU A 341 -1.97 -10.68 -19.43
N GLN A 342 -1.36 -10.49 -20.61
CA GLN A 342 -1.78 -9.53 -21.63
C GLN A 342 -2.01 -8.12 -21.06
N MET A 343 -1.17 -7.71 -20.11
CA MET A 343 -1.35 -6.47 -19.38
C MET A 343 -1.30 -5.25 -20.30
N THR A 344 -0.40 -5.25 -21.31
CA THR A 344 -0.28 -4.16 -22.30
C THR A 344 -1.49 -4.02 -23.24
N ASN A 345 -2.41 -4.99 -23.22
CA ASN A 345 -3.69 -4.95 -23.92
C ASN A 345 -4.86 -4.50 -23.01
N SER A 346 -4.62 -4.33 -21.72
CA SER A 346 -5.63 -3.87 -20.78
C SER A 346 -6.04 -2.40 -21.03
N ASP A 347 -7.31 -2.12 -20.82
CA ASP A 347 -7.86 -0.77 -20.87
C ASP A 347 -7.27 0.16 -19.80
N ALA A 348 -6.72 -0.42 -18.74
CA ALA A 348 -6.11 0.27 -17.63
C ALA A 348 -4.58 0.45 -17.76
N TYR A 349 -3.93 -0.13 -18.80
CA TYR A 349 -2.48 0.02 -18.94
C TYR A 349 -2.12 1.41 -19.49
N ALA A 350 -1.28 2.16 -18.76
CA ALA A 350 -0.89 3.52 -19.15
C ALA A 350 -0.01 3.52 -20.41
N THR A 351 -0.29 4.43 -21.34
CA THR A 351 0.45 4.59 -22.60
C THR A 351 0.79 6.05 -22.87
N VAL A 352 1.89 6.29 -23.59
CA VAL A 352 2.17 7.59 -24.21
C VAL A 352 2.03 7.43 -25.73
N ASP A 353 1.11 8.12 -26.33
CA ASP A 353 0.77 7.97 -27.76
C ASP A 353 0.55 6.50 -28.21
N GLY A 354 -0.03 5.69 -27.31
CA GLY A 354 -0.28 4.27 -27.55
C GLY A 354 0.93 3.36 -27.29
N LYS A 355 2.08 3.89 -26.89
CA LYS A 355 3.24 3.11 -26.47
C LYS A 355 3.09 2.74 -25.00
N PRO A 356 3.11 1.44 -24.61
CA PRO A 356 3.06 1.06 -23.20
C PRO A 356 4.20 1.67 -22.40
N VAL A 357 3.86 2.25 -21.24
CA VAL A 357 4.86 2.82 -20.32
C VAL A 357 5.53 1.71 -19.53
N VAL A 358 6.86 1.75 -19.43
CA VAL A 358 7.64 0.89 -18.54
C VAL A 358 8.70 1.73 -17.83
N CYS A 359 8.89 1.47 -16.54
CA CYS A 359 9.94 2.12 -15.77
C CYS A 359 11.01 1.13 -15.35
N LEU A 360 12.28 1.53 -15.46
CA LEU A 360 13.43 0.88 -14.83
C LEU A 360 13.87 1.76 -13.67
N TRP A 361 13.57 1.37 -12.46
CA TRP A 361 13.91 2.10 -11.25
C TRP A 361 15.19 1.56 -10.60
N GLY A 362 15.97 2.44 -10.04
CA GLY A 362 17.22 2.13 -9.36
C GLY A 362 18.47 2.41 -10.20
N THR A 363 18.32 2.98 -11.40
CA THR A 363 19.46 3.37 -12.24
C THR A 363 20.26 4.47 -11.54
N THR A 364 21.59 4.29 -11.44
CA THR A 364 22.51 5.19 -10.70
C THR A 364 22.33 5.23 -9.17
N VAL A 365 21.44 4.41 -8.61
CA VAL A 365 21.30 4.28 -7.15
C VAL A 365 22.39 3.34 -6.62
N SER A 366 23.06 3.75 -5.53
CA SER A 366 24.14 2.96 -4.92
C SER A 366 23.66 1.53 -4.56
N GLY A 367 24.53 0.55 -4.81
CA GLY A 367 24.24 -0.86 -4.52
C GLY A 367 23.30 -1.55 -5.54
N ARG A 368 22.93 -0.88 -6.62
CA ARG A 368 22.15 -1.44 -7.74
C ARG A 368 23.08 -1.78 -8.91
N PRO A 369 22.63 -2.62 -9.86
CA PRO A 369 23.32 -2.79 -11.14
C PRO A 369 23.63 -1.45 -11.80
N ASP A 370 24.85 -1.29 -12.33
CA ASP A 370 25.36 0.02 -12.79
C ASP A 370 26.14 -0.02 -14.11
N ARG A 371 26.04 -1.12 -14.87
CA ARG A 371 26.72 -1.26 -16.17
C ARG A 371 25.98 -0.51 -17.27
N VAL A 372 26.73 0.29 -18.02
CA VAL A 372 26.22 1.09 -19.14
C VAL A 372 25.66 0.20 -20.26
N GLU A 373 26.36 -0.92 -20.54
CA GLU A 373 25.97 -1.88 -21.56
C GLU A 373 24.61 -2.52 -21.26
N ASP A 374 24.35 -2.83 -20.00
CA ASP A 374 23.07 -3.40 -19.55
C ASP A 374 21.94 -2.39 -19.73
N TYR A 375 22.17 -1.12 -19.38
CA TYR A 375 21.18 -0.06 -19.58
C TYR A 375 20.91 0.21 -21.06
N GLN A 376 21.96 0.22 -21.89
CA GLN A 376 21.81 0.38 -23.34
C GLN A 376 20.97 -0.74 -23.93
N GLU A 377 21.24 -1.98 -23.51
CA GLU A 377 20.49 -3.14 -23.97
C GLU A 377 19.01 -3.07 -23.55
N MET A 378 18.71 -2.64 -22.31
CA MET A 378 17.33 -2.50 -21.85
C MET A 378 16.56 -1.41 -22.64
N ILE A 379 17.21 -0.29 -22.93
CA ILE A 379 16.61 0.78 -23.74
C ILE A 379 16.31 0.25 -25.14
N ASN A 380 17.29 -0.37 -25.78
CA ASN A 380 17.14 -0.94 -27.13
C ASN A 380 16.01 -1.97 -27.16
N PHE A 381 15.95 -2.87 -26.18
CA PHE A 381 14.92 -3.88 -26.07
C PHE A 381 13.50 -3.26 -25.99
N PHE A 382 13.28 -2.34 -25.05
CA PHE A 382 11.98 -1.75 -24.86
C PHE A 382 11.56 -0.84 -26.02
N HIS A 383 12.49 -0.07 -26.57
CA HIS A 383 12.20 0.75 -27.76
C HIS A 383 11.87 -0.12 -28.99
N ASN A 384 12.61 -1.21 -29.24
CA ASN A 384 12.30 -2.15 -30.31
C ASN A 384 10.94 -2.82 -30.15
N ARG A 385 10.49 -2.95 -28.88
CA ARG A 385 9.14 -3.41 -28.56
C ARG A 385 8.09 -2.27 -28.57
N GLY A 386 8.49 -1.03 -28.94
CA GLY A 386 7.60 0.11 -29.04
C GLY A 386 7.07 0.59 -27.69
N CYS A 387 7.82 0.44 -26.60
CA CYS A 387 7.48 0.96 -25.29
C CYS A 387 7.97 2.41 -25.13
N TYR A 388 7.39 3.12 -24.17
CA TYR A 388 7.85 4.40 -23.64
C TYR A 388 8.61 4.14 -22.34
N VAL A 389 9.89 4.51 -22.29
CA VAL A 389 10.83 4.09 -21.27
C VAL A 389 11.11 5.21 -20.26
N ILE A 390 10.82 4.94 -18.98
CA ILE A 390 11.16 5.83 -17.85
C ILE A 390 12.36 5.26 -17.11
N PHE A 391 13.35 6.11 -16.79
CA PHE A 391 14.43 5.78 -15.85
C PHE A 391 14.18 6.43 -14.50
N GLY A 392 14.02 5.59 -13.47
CA GLY A 392 14.05 6.01 -12.06
C GLY A 392 15.48 6.06 -11.56
N THR A 393 15.99 7.26 -11.27
CA THR A 393 17.40 7.52 -10.97
C THR A 393 17.62 7.95 -9.52
N GLY A 394 18.87 8.01 -9.08
CA GLY A 394 19.26 8.70 -7.85
C GLY A 394 18.99 10.20 -7.93
N ARG A 395 18.81 10.84 -6.80
CA ARG A 395 18.49 12.27 -6.66
C ARG A 395 19.47 13.20 -7.35
N ASP A 396 20.75 12.87 -7.29
CA ASP A 396 21.85 13.73 -7.77
C ASP A 396 22.30 13.42 -9.21
N TRP A 397 21.54 12.62 -9.96
CA TRP A 397 21.91 12.08 -11.26
C TRP A 397 22.48 13.14 -12.24
N SER A 398 21.87 14.34 -12.33
CA SER A 398 22.32 15.38 -13.25
C SER A 398 23.32 16.38 -12.63
N THR A 399 23.48 16.35 -11.30
CA THR A 399 24.37 17.26 -10.58
C THR A 399 25.69 16.59 -10.17
N ASN A 400 25.74 15.26 -10.22
CA ASN A 400 26.93 14.46 -9.93
C ASN A 400 27.75 14.30 -11.21
N THR A 401 28.93 14.91 -11.24
CA THR A 401 29.82 14.92 -12.42
C THR A 401 30.26 13.51 -12.86
N ALA A 402 30.52 12.60 -11.90
CA ALA A 402 30.91 11.24 -12.22
C ALA A 402 29.74 10.46 -12.86
N THR A 403 28.53 10.61 -12.34
CA THR A 403 27.32 10.03 -12.90
C THR A 403 27.07 10.54 -14.32
N MET A 404 27.14 11.84 -14.53
CA MET A 404 26.96 12.43 -15.85
C MET A 404 28.04 11.97 -16.84
N SER A 405 29.29 11.94 -16.44
CA SER A 405 30.38 11.43 -17.29
C SER A 405 30.18 10.00 -17.76
N LYS A 406 29.58 9.15 -16.91
CA LYS A 406 29.31 7.73 -17.19
C LYS A 406 28.04 7.50 -17.99
N TYR A 407 26.96 8.22 -17.68
CA TYR A 407 25.59 7.86 -18.13
C TYR A 407 24.90 8.91 -18.99
N GLU A 408 25.48 10.08 -19.28
CA GLU A 408 24.79 11.13 -20.06
C GLU A 408 24.27 10.59 -21.41
N GLY A 409 25.06 9.76 -22.10
CA GLY A 409 24.68 9.13 -23.36
C GLY A 409 23.45 8.20 -23.24
N ILE A 410 23.29 7.57 -22.07
CA ILE A 410 22.14 6.72 -21.72
C ILE A 410 20.92 7.59 -21.41
N PHE A 411 21.09 8.63 -20.60
CA PHE A 411 19.98 9.52 -20.22
C PHE A 411 19.36 10.26 -21.41
N LYS A 412 20.14 10.54 -22.46
CA LYS A 412 19.64 11.16 -23.71
C LYS A 412 18.82 10.20 -24.59
N GLN A 413 18.82 8.91 -24.30
CA GLN A 413 18.12 7.90 -25.09
C GLN A 413 16.81 7.43 -24.47
N VAL A 414 16.59 7.67 -23.18
CA VAL A 414 15.33 7.35 -22.54
C VAL A 414 14.26 8.39 -22.87
N ASP A 415 13.00 8.00 -22.77
CA ASP A 415 11.90 8.93 -23.05
C ASP A 415 11.63 9.87 -21.87
N MET A 416 11.85 9.40 -20.61
CA MET A 416 11.56 10.17 -19.40
C MET A 416 12.51 9.81 -18.25
N ILE A 417 12.80 10.79 -17.37
CA ILE A 417 13.59 10.59 -16.14
C ILE A 417 12.76 10.95 -14.92
N SER A 418 12.80 10.05 -13.91
CA SER A 418 12.10 10.19 -12.63
C SER A 418 13.07 10.00 -11.45
N PRO A 419 13.67 11.07 -10.91
CA PRO A 419 14.66 10.96 -9.83
C PRO A 419 14.02 10.74 -8.47
N TRP A 420 14.57 9.81 -7.67
CA TRP A 420 14.09 9.52 -6.32
C TRP A 420 14.42 10.64 -5.34
N MET A 421 13.38 11.19 -4.68
CA MET A 421 13.51 12.32 -3.75
C MET A 421 13.25 11.96 -2.29
N VAL A 422 12.73 10.75 -1.99
CA VAL A 422 12.45 10.32 -0.61
C VAL A 422 13.72 10.38 0.23
N GLY A 423 13.57 10.78 1.49
CA GLY A 423 14.70 11.05 2.40
C GLY A 423 15.34 12.43 2.24
N SER A 424 14.89 13.25 1.28
CA SER A 424 15.29 14.66 1.21
C SER A 424 14.61 15.48 2.29
N ASN A 425 15.26 16.58 2.72
CA ASN A 425 14.65 17.45 3.71
C ASN A 425 13.50 18.27 3.13
N ILE A 426 12.29 17.98 3.60
CA ILE A 426 11.04 18.70 3.25
C ILE A 426 10.35 19.27 4.49
N SER A 427 11.06 19.39 5.61
CA SER A 427 10.49 19.77 6.93
C SER A 427 9.96 21.20 6.99
N SER A 428 10.30 22.05 6.03
CA SER A 428 9.83 23.43 5.93
C SER A 428 9.82 23.94 4.49
N GLU A 429 9.12 25.03 4.22
CA GLU A 429 9.14 25.69 2.90
C GLU A 429 10.54 26.05 2.46
N SER A 430 11.38 26.58 3.38
CA SER A 430 12.78 26.91 3.06
C SER A 430 13.62 25.68 2.66
N ALA A 431 13.39 24.55 3.32
CA ALA A 431 14.05 23.28 2.95
C ALA A 431 13.58 22.80 1.57
N ILE A 432 12.28 22.88 1.29
CA ILE A 432 11.72 22.55 -0.03
C ILE A 432 12.26 23.49 -1.11
N ASP A 433 12.33 24.79 -0.87
CA ASP A 433 12.96 25.73 -1.81
C ASP A 433 14.41 25.37 -2.11
N GLY A 434 15.16 24.99 -1.08
CA GLY A 434 16.53 24.51 -1.22
C GLY A 434 16.61 23.24 -2.09
N LEU A 435 15.73 22.27 -1.86
CA LEU A 435 15.62 21.04 -2.64
C LEU A 435 15.31 21.33 -4.12
N PHE A 436 14.35 22.21 -4.39
CA PHE A 436 13.97 22.60 -5.75
C PHE A 436 15.15 23.27 -6.48
N LYS A 437 15.77 24.26 -5.87
CA LYS A 437 16.92 24.97 -6.46
C LYS A 437 18.12 24.06 -6.70
N THR A 438 18.38 23.13 -5.80
CA THR A 438 19.55 22.25 -5.88
C THR A 438 19.38 21.17 -6.94
N PHE A 439 18.19 20.58 -7.06
CA PHE A 439 17.92 19.41 -7.89
C PHE A 439 16.82 19.64 -8.94
N ILE A 440 15.58 19.87 -8.54
CA ILE A 440 14.40 19.77 -9.40
C ILE A 440 14.44 20.76 -10.56
N GLU A 441 14.82 22.02 -10.33
CA GLU A 441 14.94 23.06 -11.37
C GLU A 441 16.05 22.70 -12.38
N LYS A 442 17.18 22.15 -11.93
CA LYS A 442 18.28 21.70 -12.79
C LYS A 442 17.91 20.46 -13.60
N HIS A 443 17.23 19.49 -12.97
CA HIS A 443 16.72 18.32 -13.69
C HIS A 443 15.75 18.74 -14.80
N TRP A 444 14.78 19.61 -14.47
CA TRP A 444 13.82 20.14 -15.42
C TRP A 444 14.48 20.87 -16.58
N GLN A 445 15.50 21.72 -16.28
CA GLN A 445 16.27 22.42 -17.32
C GLN A 445 16.99 21.43 -18.23
N TRP A 446 17.74 20.47 -17.67
CA TRP A 446 18.49 19.49 -18.45
C TRP A 446 17.58 18.65 -19.34
N CYS A 447 16.47 18.18 -18.79
CA CYS A 447 15.51 17.37 -19.55
C CYS A 447 14.93 18.14 -20.76
N ARG A 448 14.57 19.40 -20.56
CA ARG A 448 14.10 20.26 -21.66
C ARG A 448 15.15 20.50 -22.74
N GLU A 449 16.39 20.74 -22.34
CA GLU A 449 17.51 20.98 -23.25
C GLU A 449 17.88 19.75 -24.09
N ASN A 450 17.54 18.54 -23.60
CA ASN A 450 17.85 17.28 -24.25
C ASN A 450 16.61 16.53 -24.83
N ASN A 451 15.42 17.14 -24.83
CA ASN A 451 14.14 16.54 -25.29
C ASN A 451 13.83 15.22 -24.58
N VAL A 452 14.08 15.16 -23.30
CA VAL A 452 13.71 14.06 -22.42
C VAL A 452 12.59 14.55 -21.49
N ASP A 453 11.53 13.76 -21.30
CA ASP A 453 10.48 14.13 -20.38
C ASP A 453 10.95 14.02 -18.92
N TYR A 454 10.30 14.78 -18.03
CA TYR A 454 10.67 14.84 -16.61
C TYR A 454 9.48 14.51 -15.71
N TYR A 455 9.66 13.55 -14.82
CA TYR A 455 8.65 13.06 -13.90
C TYR A 455 9.15 13.16 -12.46
N PRO A 456 9.05 14.33 -11.81
CA PRO A 456 9.57 14.54 -10.46
C PRO A 456 8.82 13.68 -9.43
N VAL A 457 9.52 13.23 -8.41
CA VAL A 457 8.99 12.46 -7.29
C VAL A 457 8.63 13.41 -6.16
N LEU A 458 7.38 13.35 -5.68
CA LEU A 458 6.92 14.02 -4.47
C LEU A 458 6.58 12.99 -3.40
N PHE A 459 6.79 13.35 -2.14
CA PHE A 459 6.46 12.49 -1.00
C PHE A 459 5.90 13.31 0.17
N SER A 460 5.06 12.67 1.00
CA SER A 460 4.28 13.37 2.03
C SER A 460 5.03 13.57 3.34
N GLY A 461 5.85 12.63 3.72
CA GLY A 461 6.64 12.58 4.95
C GLY A 461 7.53 11.37 4.95
N PHE A 462 8.32 11.17 6.01
CA PHE A 462 9.25 10.05 6.13
C PHE A 462 9.50 9.70 7.59
N SER A 463 9.41 8.41 7.92
CA SER A 463 9.72 7.87 9.25
C SER A 463 10.04 6.38 9.13
N TRP A 464 11.17 5.93 9.62
CA TRP A 464 11.62 4.54 9.60
C TRP A 464 12.33 4.10 10.88
N ALA A 465 11.98 4.73 12.00
CA ALA A 465 12.62 4.48 13.29
C ALA A 465 12.42 3.04 13.76
N LEU A 466 11.21 2.48 13.60
CA LEU A 466 10.91 1.10 14.00
C LEU A 466 11.59 0.07 13.09
N TRP A 467 11.76 0.35 11.80
CA TRP A 467 12.48 -0.54 10.89
C TRP A 467 13.94 -0.73 11.31
N HIS A 468 14.58 0.31 11.79
CA HIS A 468 15.96 0.27 12.28
C HIS A 468 16.09 -0.06 13.78
N GLY A 469 15.03 -0.59 14.40
CA GLY A 469 15.02 -0.94 15.81
C GLY A 469 15.19 0.25 16.76
N GLY A 470 14.87 1.47 16.31
CA GLY A 470 15.06 2.70 17.05
C GLY A 470 16.52 3.17 17.13
N ASP A 471 17.45 2.48 16.47
CA ASP A 471 18.88 2.63 16.71
C ASP A 471 19.52 3.88 16.09
N THR A 472 18.99 4.38 14.96
CA THR A 472 19.65 5.44 14.21
C THR A 472 18.77 6.63 13.87
N ASP A 473 17.48 6.50 13.95
CA ASP A 473 16.54 7.47 13.36
C ASP A 473 15.52 8.02 14.36
N VAL A 474 15.24 9.29 14.19
CA VAL A 474 14.22 9.98 14.98
C VAL A 474 12.84 9.64 14.44
N PRO A 475 11.87 9.25 15.28
CA PRO A 475 10.49 9.10 14.86
C PRO A 475 9.96 10.34 14.15
N ASN A 476 9.18 10.13 13.08
CA ASN A 476 8.59 11.20 12.27
C ASN A 476 9.64 12.22 11.76
N ALA A 477 10.78 11.71 11.25
CA ALA A 477 11.93 12.53 10.85
C ALA A 477 11.59 13.64 9.85
N MET A 478 10.63 13.38 8.94
CA MET A 478 10.05 14.35 8.02
C MET A 478 8.54 14.42 8.25
N PRO A 479 8.06 15.36 9.11
CA PRO A 479 6.65 15.46 9.43
C PRO A 479 5.80 15.87 8.22
N ARG A 480 4.56 15.40 8.18
CA ARG A 480 3.60 15.76 7.12
C ARG A 480 3.03 17.16 7.26
N ASN A 481 3.09 17.74 8.47
CA ASN A 481 2.61 19.09 8.80
C ASN A 481 1.18 19.37 8.28
N ALA A 482 0.23 18.49 8.56
CA ALA A 482 -1.12 18.57 8.00
C ALA A 482 -1.11 18.81 6.47
N GLY A 483 -0.33 18.03 5.75
CA GLY A 483 -0.24 18.06 4.28
C GLY A 483 0.45 19.30 3.69
N LYS A 484 0.89 20.27 4.50
CA LYS A 484 1.52 21.50 4.02
C LYS A 484 2.76 21.24 3.18
N ASN A 485 3.59 20.29 3.62
CA ASN A 485 4.85 19.97 2.93
C ASN A 485 4.62 19.35 1.55
N PHE A 486 3.67 18.43 1.41
CA PHE A 486 3.32 17.84 0.11
C PHE A 486 2.68 18.89 -0.82
N TRP A 487 1.73 19.67 -0.28
CA TRP A 487 1.07 20.73 -1.03
C TRP A 487 2.04 21.73 -1.60
N TYR A 488 3.02 22.21 -0.79
CA TYR A 488 3.98 23.19 -1.22
C TYR A 488 4.93 22.67 -2.30
N GLN A 489 5.35 21.40 -2.21
CA GLN A 489 6.09 20.76 -3.31
C GLN A 489 5.28 20.79 -4.62
N ALA A 490 4.01 20.38 -4.58
CA ALA A 490 3.13 20.41 -5.76
C ALA A 490 2.90 21.83 -6.29
N TYR A 491 2.73 22.83 -5.40
CA TYR A 491 2.63 24.22 -5.77
C TYR A 491 3.89 24.70 -6.54
N LYS A 492 5.08 24.33 -6.08
CA LYS A 492 6.36 24.65 -6.76
C LYS A 492 6.44 24.00 -8.13
N LEU A 493 6.00 22.76 -8.30
CA LEU A 493 5.95 22.12 -9.62
C LEU A 493 5.03 22.89 -10.57
N LYS A 494 3.87 23.31 -10.09
CA LYS A 494 2.95 24.14 -10.89
C LYS A 494 3.58 25.44 -11.35
N GLN A 495 4.38 26.11 -10.50
CA GLN A 495 5.10 27.33 -10.85
C GLN A 495 6.15 27.09 -11.97
N LEU A 496 6.76 25.91 -12.01
CA LEU A 496 7.69 25.51 -13.06
C LEU A 496 6.99 25.08 -14.37
N GLY A 497 5.65 24.97 -14.38
CA GLY A 497 4.89 24.51 -15.53
C GLY A 497 4.89 22.98 -15.70
N ILE A 498 5.35 22.22 -14.73
CA ILE A 498 5.30 20.75 -14.70
C ILE A 498 3.85 20.33 -14.44
N LYS A 499 3.36 19.30 -15.15
CA LYS A 499 1.93 18.94 -15.17
C LYS A 499 1.61 17.62 -14.49
N SER A 500 2.63 16.86 -14.08
CA SER A 500 2.48 15.54 -13.45
C SER A 500 3.69 15.21 -12.58
N PHE A 501 3.52 14.26 -11.68
CA PHE A 501 4.58 13.82 -10.76
C PHE A 501 4.34 12.38 -10.30
N TYR A 502 5.40 11.70 -9.90
CA TYR A 502 5.32 10.42 -9.21
C TYR A 502 5.04 10.65 -7.73
N ILE A 503 4.14 9.87 -7.17
CA ILE A 503 3.77 9.92 -5.75
C ILE A 503 4.51 8.79 -5.03
N ALA A 504 5.44 9.12 -4.19
CA ALA A 504 6.13 8.16 -3.34
C ALA A 504 5.53 8.21 -1.93
N MET A 505 4.87 7.12 -1.49
CA MET A 505 4.38 5.92 -2.15
C MET A 505 2.91 5.74 -1.76
N PHE A 506 2.16 4.84 -2.43
CA PHE A 506 0.78 4.57 -2.01
C PHE A 506 0.75 3.79 -0.68
N ASP A 507 1.48 2.67 -0.59
CA ASP A 507 1.38 1.66 0.46
C ASP A 507 2.71 1.40 1.21
N GLU A 508 3.66 2.35 1.19
CA GLU A 508 4.95 2.18 1.87
C GLU A 508 4.88 2.68 3.33
N TYR A 509 4.54 1.78 4.24
CA TYR A 509 4.45 2.08 5.67
C TYR A 509 5.79 1.94 6.41
N ASP A 510 6.73 1.14 5.88
CA ASP A 510 8.06 0.91 6.46
C ASP A 510 8.87 2.21 6.55
N GLU A 511 8.86 2.99 5.46
CA GLU A 511 9.53 4.29 5.37
C GLU A 511 8.61 5.47 5.74
N GLY A 512 7.36 5.19 6.12
CA GLY A 512 6.39 6.21 6.50
C GLY A 512 5.96 7.14 5.35
N THR A 513 6.16 6.74 4.09
CA THR A 513 5.76 7.51 2.91
C THR A 513 4.34 7.22 2.45
N ALA A 514 3.70 6.16 2.96
CA ALA A 514 2.36 5.75 2.57
C ALA A 514 1.35 6.89 2.60
N ILE A 515 0.62 7.08 1.49
CA ILE A 515 -0.51 8.02 1.41
C ILE A 515 -1.86 7.33 1.60
N ALA A 516 -1.92 6.00 1.56
CA ALA A 516 -3.09 5.22 1.91
C ALA A 516 -3.58 5.56 3.33
N LYS A 517 -4.84 5.23 3.60
CA LYS A 517 -5.46 5.60 4.88
C LYS A 517 -4.67 5.03 6.06
N ASN A 518 -4.38 5.88 7.04
CA ASN A 518 -3.64 5.55 8.25
C ASN A 518 -4.37 6.04 9.51
N ALA A 519 -3.99 5.53 10.66
CA ALA A 519 -4.55 5.91 11.96
C ALA A 519 -4.60 7.44 12.14
N SER A 520 -5.74 7.95 12.58
CA SER A 520 -5.93 9.38 12.82
C SER A 520 -5.23 9.83 14.10
N ASP A 521 -5.40 9.07 15.18
CA ASP A 521 -4.96 9.43 16.54
C ASP A 521 -4.83 8.19 17.44
N TYR A 522 -4.72 8.37 18.74
CA TYR A 522 -4.61 7.32 19.76
C TYR A 522 -5.67 6.22 19.64
N PHE A 523 -6.91 6.57 19.31
CA PHE A 523 -8.02 5.60 19.26
C PHE A 523 -7.88 4.57 18.14
N ASP A 524 -7.06 4.86 17.13
CA ASP A 524 -6.86 4.00 15.95
C ASP A 524 -5.53 3.22 15.99
N ILE A 525 -4.74 3.30 17.09
CA ILE A 525 -3.49 2.56 17.29
C ILE A 525 -3.54 1.67 18.53
N PRO A 526 -2.68 0.63 18.63
CA PRO A 526 -2.55 -0.20 19.84
C PRO A 526 -2.18 0.62 21.08
N GLN A 527 -2.81 0.30 22.22
CA GLN A 527 -2.55 1.00 23.47
C GLN A 527 -1.11 0.82 23.99
N ASP A 528 -0.45 -0.26 23.64
CA ASP A 528 0.87 -0.66 24.16
C ASP A 528 2.05 -0.34 23.23
N GLN A 529 1.79 0.23 22.03
CA GLN A 529 2.82 0.54 21.05
C GLN A 529 2.68 1.97 20.51
N TRP A 530 3.81 2.63 20.27
CA TRP A 530 3.88 3.91 19.56
C TRP A 530 3.75 3.71 18.04
N PHE A 531 3.03 4.62 17.41
CA PHE A 531 2.98 4.78 15.95
C PHE A 531 2.85 6.25 15.56
N VAL A 532 3.31 6.61 14.39
CA VAL A 532 3.00 7.90 13.77
C VAL A 532 1.55 7.87 13.29
N THR A 533 0.76 8.81 13.75
CA THR A 533 -0.62 9.03 13.34
C THR A 533 -0.73 10.18 12.34
N ALA A 534 -1.88 10.34 11.71
CA ALA A 534 -2.15 11.51 10.88
C ALA A 534 -2.10 12.84 11.66
N SER A 535 -2.29 12.79 12.99
CA SER A 535 -2.46 13.95 13.87
C SER A 535 -1.25 14.30 14.73
N CYS A 536 -0.20 13.48 14.74
CA CYS A 536 0.95 13.66 15.65
C CYS A 536 1.71 14.99 15.46
N ASP A 537 1.51 15.69 14.33
CA ASP A 537 2.13 16.99 14.03
C ASP A 537 1.38 18.19 14.69
N GLY A 538 0.40 17.92 15.54
CA GLY A 538 -0.34 18.91 16.29
C GLY A 538 -1.64 19.39 15.64
N TYR A 539 -2.02 18.84 14.49
CA TYR A 539 -3.31 19.08 13.84
C TYR A 539 -4.07 17.78 13.76
N TRP A 540 -5.31 17.75 14.23
CA TRP A 540 -6.12 16.55 14.02
C TRP A 540 -6.48 16.41 12.55
N CYS A 541 -6.21 15.23 11.97
CA CYS A 541 -6.47 14.90 10.58
C CYS A 541 -7.20 13.55 10.51
N SER A 542 -8.24 13.48 9.66
CA SER A 542 -8.92 12.20 9.39
C SER A 542 -8.01 11.20 8.67
N GLN A 543 -8.35 9.92 8.75
CA GLN A 543 -7.57 8.82 8.17
C GLN A 543 -7.32 8.95 6.66
N ASP A 544 -8.22 9.62 5.93
CA ASP A 544 -8.16 9.85 4.48
C ASP A 544 -7.51 11.17 4.08
N PHE A 545 -7.13 11.99 5.06
CA PHE A 545 -6.68 13.36 4.80
C PHE A 545 -5.52 13.43 3.81
N GLN A 546 -4.55 12.51 3.90
CA GLN A 546 -3.40 12.52 3.01
C GLN A 546 -3.78 12.19 1.55
N LEU A 547 -4.72 11.27 1.34
CA LEU A 547 -5.27 10.97 0.01
C LEU A 547 -5.96 12.20 -0.59
N ARG A 548 -6.75 12.93 0.20
CA ARG A 548 -7.42 14.17 -0.25
C ARG A 548 -6.41 15.26 -0.61
N VAL A 549 -5.37 15.46 0.20
CA VAL A 549 -4.30 16.43 -0.08
C VAL A 549 -3.61 16.10 -1.40
N VAL A 550 -3.21 14.84 -1.60
CA VAL A 550 -2.52 14.38 -2.82
C VAL A 550 -3.42 14.54 -4.04
N GLY A 551 -4.68 14.14 -3.96
CA GLY A 551 -5.61 14.27 -5.07
C GLY A 551 -5.89 15.73 -5.47
N GLU A 552 -6.09 16.61 -4.49
CA GLU A 552 -6.30 18.03 -4.74
C GLU A 552 -5.03 18.72 -5.26
N ALA A 553 -3.85 18.31 -4.77
CA ALA A 553 -2.57 18.77 -5.31
C ALA A 553 -2.38 18.31 -6.77
N ASN A 554 -2.78 17.07 -7.11
CA ASN A 554 -2.77 16.57 -8.48
C ASN A 554 -3.67 17.42 -9.39
N LYS A 555 -4.88 17.77 -8.94
CA LYS A 555 -5.76 18.69 -9.68
C LYS A 555 -5.12 20.08 -9.89
N MET A 556 -4.42 20.60 -8.87
CA MET A 556 -3.71 21.88 -8.97
C MET A 556 -2.59 21.82 -10.02
N VAL A 557 -1.75 20.80 -9.99
CA VAL A 557 -0.64 20.64 -10.93
C VAL A 557 -1.15 20.50 -12.35
N LYS A 558 -2.23 19.74 -12.57
CA LYS A 558 -2.92 19.60 -13.86
C LYS A 558 -3.58 20.90 -14.35
N GLY A 559 -3.81 21.87 -13.46
CA GLY A 559 -4.54 23.11 -13.82
C GLY A 559 -6.06 22.97 -13.74
N LEU A 560 -6.57 21.93 -13.10
CA LEU A 560 -8.00 21.70 -12.86
C LEU A 560 -8.54 22.46 -11.65
N ARG A 561 -7.66 23.09 -10.88
CA ARG A 561 -7.99 24.03 -9.82
C ARG A 561 -6.96 25.15 -9.76
N GLU A 562 -7.33 26.26 -9.10
CA GLU A 562 -6.46 27.42 -8.86
C GLU A 562 -5.19 27.01 -8.09
N ALA A 563 -4.06 27.58 -8.50
CA ALA A 563 -2.79 27.41 -7.82
C ALA A 563 -2.68 28.38 -6.64
N VAL A 564 -2.90 27.86 -5.45
CA VAL A 564 -2.73 28.62 -4.20
C VAL A 564 -1.57 28.03 -3.40
N LYS A 565 -0.79 28.92 -2.74
CA LYS A 565 0.41 28.50 -1.98
C LYS A 565 0.04 27.65 -0.76
N GLU A 566 -0.99 28.11 -0.03
CA GLU A 566 -1.42 27.46 1.22
C GLU A 566 -2.30 26.25 0.93
N ASN A 567 -2.13 25.15 1.68
CA ASN A 567 -2.98 23.97 1.57
C ASN A 567 -4.45 24.32 1.94
N PRO A 568 -5.40 24.29 0.99
CA PRO A 568 -6.79 24.61 1.25
C PRO A 568 -7.63 23.40 1.68
N VAL A 569 -7.07 22.20 1.66
CA VAL A 569 -7.82 20.97 1.96
C VAL A 569 -8.19 20.93 3.43
N PRO A 570 -9.47 20.75 3.78
CA PRO A 570 -9.90 20.60 5.16
C PRO A 570 -9.25 19.39 5.80
N GLN A 571 -8.88 19.49 7.07
CA GLN A 571 -8.27 18.39 7.84
C GLN A 571 -9.21 17.19 7.98
N SER A 572 -10.53 17.43 7.96
CA SER A 572 -11.57 16.41 7.91
C SER A 572 -12.79 16.93 7.13
N GLU A 573 -13.52 16.01 6.53
CA GLU A 573 -14.85 16.25 5.93
C GLU A 573 -15.99 15.64 6.77
N GLY A 574 -15.65 15.15 7.98
CA GLY A 574 -16.58 14.52 8.94
C GLY A 574 -16.52 12.97 8.85
N PRO A 575 -17.32 12.28 9.67
CA PRO A 575 -18.19 12.83 10.72
C PRO A 575 -17.45 13.43 11.92
N ILE A 576 -16.18 13.05 12.19
CA ILE A 576 -15.36 13.64 13.23
C ILE A 576 -14.51 14.76 12.61
N TYR A 577 -14.52 15.93 13.22
CA TYR A 577 -13.73 17.09 12.78
C TYR A 577 -12.54 17.39 13.69
N TYR A 578 -12.56 16.90 14.92
CA TYR A 578 -11.48 17.02 15.89
C TYR A 578 -11.68 15.97 16.99
N ARG A 579 -10.60 15.30 17.36
CA ARG A 579 -10.56 14.37 18.50
C ARG A 579 -9.20 14.49 19.17
N ASN A 580 -9.15 14.54 20.50
CA ASN A 580 -7.90 14.68 21.22
C ASN A 580 -8.04 14.15 22.65
N SER A 581 -7.28 13.15 22.98
CA SER A 581 -7.06 12.64 24.34
C SER A 581 -5.67 12.99 24.85
N PHE A 582 -4.92 13.84 24.13
CA PHE A 582 -3.61 14.38 24.49
C PHE A 582 -2.50 13.34 24.63
N GLU A 583 -2.66 12.15 24.04
CA GLU A 583 -1.80 11.01 24.26
C GLU A 583 -0.42 11.14 23.61
N SER A 584 0.55 10.65 24.35
CA SER A 584 1.92 10.42 23.89
C SER A 584 2.38 9.03 24.30
N LYS A 585 3.20 8.39 23.47
CA LYS A 585 3.74 7.05 23.74
C LYS A 585 5.26 7.09 23.84
N TYR A 586 5.78 6.23 24.68
CA TYR A 586 7.24 6.13 24.88
C TYR A 586 7.86 5.37 23.70
N VAL A 587 8.88 5.96 23.11
CA VAL A 587 9.74 5.34 22.10
C VAL A 587 11.09 5.11 22.74
N GLU A 588 11.51 3.87 22.78
CA GLU A 588 12.83 3.49 23.24
C GLU A 588 13.80 3.50 22.07
N CYS A 589 14.83 4.34 22.15
CA CYS A 589 15.93 4.39 21.19
C CYS A 589 17.20 3.96 21.95
N PRO A 590 17.50 2.66 22.04
CA PRO A 590 18.54 2.15 22.95
C PRO A 590 19.97 2.39 22.47
N SER A 591 20.17 2.94 21.27
CA SER A 591 21.50 3.10 20.67
C SER A 591 22.27 4.28 21.27
N GLU A 592 23.56 4.09 21.53
CA GLU A 592 24.51 5.17 21.83
C GLU A 592 24.61 6.23 20.73
N LYS A 593 24.21 5.88 19.50
CA LYS A 593 24.21 6.78 18.32
C LYS A 593 22.99 7.68 18.27
N ASN A 594 21.88 7.28 18.88
CA ASN A 594 20.65 8.07 18.98
C ASN A 594 20.09 8.00 20.39
N PRO A 595 20.48 8.88 21.30
CA PRO A 595 19.99 8.89 22.68
C PRO A 595 18.57 9.45 22.83
N ASN A 596 17.80 9.58 21.75
CA ASN A 596 16.52 10.29 21.73
C ASN A 596 15.34 9.44 22.17
N SER A 597 15.52 8.49 23.12
CA SER A 597 14.39 7.87 23.79
C SER A 597 13.50 8.90 24.46
N GLY A 598 12.19 8.78 24.34
CA GLY A 598 11.28 9.76 24.92
C GLY A 598 9.82 9.49 24.61
N TYR A 599 8.98 10.37 25.11
CA TYR A 599 7.56 10.38 24.82
C TYR A 599 7.29 11.24 23.58
N TYR A 600 6.63 10.63 22.59
CA TYR A 600 6.25 11.28 21.33
C TYR A 600 4.73 11.35 21.23
N PRO A 601 4.17 12.46 20.72
CA PRO A 601 2.72 12.59 20.58
C PRO A 601 2.19 11.60 19.54
N VAL A 602 1.05 11.02 19.85
CA VAL A 602 0.22 10.23 18.92
C VAL A 602 -1.11 10.93 18.66
N ASP A 603 -1.51 11.80 19.56
CA ASP A 603 -2.60 12.76 19.43
C ASP A 603 -2.08 14.15 19.06
N PRO A 604 -2.95 15.11 18.67
CA PRO A 604 -2.55 16.49 18.48
C PRO A 604 -1.95 17.06 19.79
N CYS A 605 -0.70 17.48 19.74
CA CYS A 605 -0.13 18.31 20.78
C CYS A 605 -0.70 19.73 20.70
N PHE A 606 -0.38 20.58 21.66
CA PHE A 606 -0.72 22.00 21.55
C PHE A 606 -0.05 22.59 20.29
N LYS A 607 -0.86 23.22 19.44
CA LYS A 607 -0.40 23.77 18.16
C LYS A 607 -0.80 25.24 18.03
N ASN A 608 0.19 26.07 17.82
CA ASN A 608 0.01 27.53 17.80
C ASN A 608 -0.81 28.01 19.00
N ASP A 609 -0.55 27.39 20.17
CA ASP A 609 -1.19 27.67 21.43
C ASP A 609 -0.82 29.08 21.90
N LYS A 610 -1.79 29.77 22.48
CA LYS A 610 -1.61 31.14 22.94
C LYS A 610 -2.67 31.57 23.92
N GLN A 611 -2.27 32.47 24.77
CA GLN A 611 -3.22 33.24 25.56
C GLN A 611 -4.00 34.21 24.66
N VAL A 612 -5.32 34.05 24.62
CA VAL A 612 -6.23 34.87 23.78
C VAL A 612 -6.81 36.04 24.57
N ASN A 613 -7.13 35.79 25.86
CA ASN A 613 -7.68 36.80 26.76
C ASN A 613 -7.14 36.54 28.16
N ASN A 614 -6.86 37.63 28.88
CA ASN A 614 -6.52 37.59 30.29
C ASN A 614 -7.00 38.88 30.96
N ASP A 615 -7.86 38.74 31.93
CA ASP A 615 -8.30 39.84 32.78
C ASP A 615 -8.32 39.39 34.24
N GLY A 616 -7.23 39.72 34.95
CA GLY A 616 -7.06 39.43 36.36
C GLY A 616 -6.80 37.95 36.71
N VAL A 617 -6.13 37.22 35.84
CA VAL A 617 -5.83 35.81 36.04
C VAL A 617 -4.32 35.55 35.86
N ASN A 618 -3.75 34.73 36.71
CA ASN A 618 -2.44 34.11 36.50
C ASN A 618 -2.65 32.60 36.42
N ALA A 619 -2.50 32.01 35.20
CA ALA A 619 -2.79 30.62 34.95
C ALA A 619 -1.78 29.96 34.03
N THR A 620 -1.66 28.65 34.16
CA THR A 620 -0.96 27.75 33.24
C THR A 620 -1.91 26.77 32.62
N VAL A 621 -1.70 26.49 31.31
CA VAL A 621 -2.40 25.43 30.58
C VAL A 621 -1.34 24.56 29.97
N LYS A 622 -1.40 23.24 30.20
CA LYS A 622 -0.38 22.28 29.75
C LYS A 622 -0.96 20.89 29.59
N ILE A 623 -0.33 20.09 28.73
CA ILE A 623 -0.52 18.65 28.69
C ILE A 623 0.39 18.04 29.78
N GLU A 624 -0.12 17.08 30.55
CA GLU A 624 0.67 16.38 31.57
C GLU A 624 0.23 14.92 31.71
N ARG A 625 1.20 14.06 32.03
CA ARG A 625 0.94 12.67 32.41
C ARG A 625 0.38 12.61 33.82
N ASN A 626 -0.73 11.89 34.02
CA ASN A 626 -1.35 11.81 35.34
C ASN A 626 -2.15 10.51 35.49
N GLU A 627 -2.03 9.86 36.62
CA GLU A 627 -2.70 8.58 36.95
C GLU A 627 -4.24 8.68 36.94
N ILE A 628 -4.80 9.88 37.04
CA ILE A 628 -6.25 10.09 36.97
C ILE A 628 -6.75 10.41 35.56
N ALA A 629 -5.89 10.36 34.50
CA ALA A 629 -6.33 10.57 33.14
C ALA A 629 -7.56 9.70 32.83
N LYS A 630 -8.50 10.23 32.07
CA LYS A 630 -9.75 9.54 31.73
C LYS A 630 -9.47 8.44 30.70
N THR A 631 -8.68 8.80 29.68
CA THR A 631 -8.23 7.91 28.62
C THR A 631 -6.71 7.91 28.58
N GLY A 632 -6.09 6.75 28.44
CA GLY A 632 -4.64 6.61 28.36
C GLY A 632 -3.89 7.11 29.60
N ASP A 633 -2.82 7.88 29.38
CA ASP A 633 -1.90 8.35 30.42
C ASP A 633 -1.84 9.88 30.55
N TYR A 634 -2.37 10.62 29.59
CA TYR A 634 -2.20 12.08 29.50
C TYR A 634 -3.54 12.81 29.56
N MET A 635 -3.49 14.06 29.93
CA MET A 635 -4.64 14.97 29.94
C MET A 635 -4.17 16.43 29.91
N THR A 636 -5.07 17.34 29.63
CA THR A 636 -4.79 18.78 29.69
C THR A 636 -5.20 19.36 31.04
N THR A 637 -4.31 20.11 31.65
CA THR A 637 -4.54 20.84 32.89
C THR A 637 -4.68 22.34 32.66
N ILE A 638 -5.68 22.96 33.26
CA ILE A 638 -5.71 24.40 33.50
C ILE A 638 -5.66 24.67 35.02
N ASP A 639 -4.71 25.48 35.45
CA ASP A 639 -4.48 25.82 36.87
C ASP A 639 -4.21 27.32 37.03
N GLY A 640 -5.01 28.03 37.79
CA GLY A 640 -4.90 29.46 37.89
C GLY A 640 -5.41 30.05 39.21
N ILE A 641 -4.94 31.27 39.48
CA ILE A 641 -5.40 32.15 40.56
C ILE A 641 -5.95 33.46 39.98
N THR A 642 -6.95 34.00 40.63
CA THR A 642 -7.56 35.27 40.23
C THR A 642 -7.17 36.40 41.19
N SER A 643 -6.97 37.58 40.64
CA SER A 643 -6.63 38.82 41.40
C SER A 643 -7.80 39.76 41.57
N LYS A 644 -8.98 39.44 41.04
CA LYS A 644 -10.19 40.25 41.11
C LYS A 644 -11.47 39.43 40.95
N ASN A 645 -12.60 40.00 41.32
CA ASN A 645 -13.91 39.44 41.01
C ASN A 645 -14.20 39.56 39.49
N ASN A 646 -15.00 38.63 38.95
CA ASN A 646 -15.33 38.56 37.51
C ASN A 646 -14.09 38.50 36.62
N ALA A 647 -13.08 37.81 37.06
CA ALA A 647 -11.88 37.53 36.27
C ALA A 647 -12.20 36.66 35.07
N SER A 648 -11.48 36.88 33.96
CA SER A 648 -11.66 36.08 32.75
C SER A 648 -10.33 35.67 32.12
N TYR A 649 -10.30 34.43 31.60
CA TYR A 649 -9.14 33.86 30.95
C TYR A 649 -9.56 32.96 29.79
N LEU A 650 -8.83 33.03 28.68
CA LEU A 650 -8.99 32.13 27.56
C LEU A 650 -7.62 31.79 27.00
N TYR A 651 -7.33 30.49 26.92
CA TYR A 651 -6.14 29.93 26.30
C TYR A 651 -6.53 29.04 25.13
N GLN A 652 -6.08 29.36 23.92
CA GLN A 652 -6.22 28.50 22.75
C GLN A 652 -5.20 27.37 22.87
N ILE A 653 -5.65 26.11 22.80
CA ILE A 653 -4.80 24.92 22.85
C ILE A 653 -4.45 24.38 21.46
N SER A 654 -5.35 24.55 20.48
CA SER A 654 -5.16 24.07 19.12
C SER A 654 -5.68 25.05 18.09
N GLU A 655 -4.94 25.26 17.01
CA GLU A 655 -5.41 25.88 15.78
C GLU A 655 -6.15 24.83 14.96
N THR A 656 -7.27 25.21 14.34
CA THR A 656 -8.09 24.36 13.50
C THR A 656 -8.57 25.12 12.26
N LYS A 657 -9.15 24.41 11.29
CA LYS A 657 -9.83 24.98 10.14
C LYS A 657 -11.06 24.13 9.80
N ILE A 658 -12.13 24.30 10.59
CA ILE A 658 -13.34 23.50 10.47
C ILE A 658 -14.47 24.38 9.94
N ASN A 659 -14.93 24.09 8.72
CA ASN A 659 -16.05 24.79 8.09
C ASN A 659 -17.37 24.27 8.69
N MET A 660 -18.23 25.21 9.04
CA MET A 660 -19.49 24.92 9.75
C MET A 660 -20.68 25.01 8.82
N ASN A 661 -20.95 23.98 8.08
CA ASN A 661 -22.10 23.84 7.18
C ASN A 661 -23.14 22.81 7.67
N LYS A 662 -22.84 22.17 8.82
CA LYS A 662 -23.72 21.17 9.46
C LYS A 662 -23.92 21.52 10.93
N GLY A 663 -24.86 20.85 11.59
CA GLY A 663 -24.93 20.86 13.05
C GLY A 663 -23.72 20.10 13.63
N LEU A 664 -23.21 20.56 14.77
CA LEU A 664 -22.05 19.97 15.43
C LEU A 664 -22.38 19.64 16.89
N LYS A 665 -21.77 18.57 17.37
CA LYS A 665 -21.75 18.18 18.78
C LYS A 665 -20.32 18.21 19.28
N LEU A 666 -20.07 18.98 20.35
CA LEU A 666 -18.84 18.94 21.09
C LEU A 666 -19.05 18.10 22.35
N SER A 667 -18.22 17.09 22.52
CA SER A 667 -18.14 16.26 23.73
C SER A 667 -16.76 16.40 24.36
N TYR A 668 -16.67 16.33 25.68
CA TYR A 668 -15.44 16.36 26.43
C TYR A 668 -15.62 15.81 27.83
N SER A 669 -14.54 15.37 28.46
CA SER A 669 -14.52 14.98 29.86
C SER A 669 -13.81 16.05 30.66
N ILE A 670 -14.37 16.43 31.83
CA ILE A 670 -13.80 17.40 32.79
C ILE A 670 -13.73 16.82 34.19
N TYR A 671 -12.56 16.97 34.83
CA TYR A 671 -12.40 16.75 36.27
C TYR A 671 -12.10 18.09 36.97
N ALA A 672 -13.08 18.67 37.64
CA ALA A 672 -12.87 19.89 38.42
C ALA A 672 -12.24 19.52 39.78
N GLN A 673 -11.05 20.01 40.04
CA GLN A 673 -10.37 19.75 41.33
C GLN A 673 -10.91 20.61 42.43
N ASN A 674 -11.47 21.77 42.11
CA ASN A 674 -12.09 22.70 43.04
C ASN A 674 -13.31 23.41 42.42
N LYS A 675 -13.99 24.24 43.22
CA LYS A 675 -15.20 24.95 42.75
C LYS A 675 -14.94 25.87 41.56
N GLY A 676 -13.81 26.59 41.55
CA GLY A 676 -13.43 27.45 40.45
C GLY A 676 -13.15 26.65 39.17
N GLY A 677 -12.59 25.44 39.30
CA GLY A 677 -12.38 24.51 38.19
C GLY A 677 -13.69 24.11 37.51
N ALA A 678 -14.78 23.98 38.23
CA ALA A 678 -16.11 23.70 37.65
C ALA A 678 -16.68 24.88 36.82
N ASN A 679 -16.08 26.05 36.87
CA ASN A 679 -16.43 27.25 36.08
C ASN A 679 -15.54 27.39 34.82
N THR A 680 -14.66 26.44 34.57
CA THR A 680 -13.91 26.39 33.30
C THR A 680 -14.73 25.74 32.21
N ASN A 681 -14.47 26.07 30.92
CA ASN A 681 -15.24 25.55 29.78
C ASN A 681 -14.34 25.43 28.54
N ILE A 682 -14.72 24.54 27.64
CA ILE A 682 -14.17 24.53 26.27
C ILE A 682 -14.76 25.67 25.47
N VAL A 683 -13.96 26.35 24.68
CA VAL A 683 -14.35 27.48 23.81
C VAL A 683 -13.94 27.20 22.38
N LEU A 684 -14.85 27.33 21.43
CA LEU A 684 -14.56 27.36 20.02
C LEU A 684 -14.35 28.80 19.56
N ILE A 685 -13.23 29.09 18.92
CA ILE A 685 -12.84 30.40 18.41
C ILE A 685 -13.17 30.43 16.92
N LEU A 686 -13.91 31.44 16.47
CA LEU A 686 -14.40 31.53 15.09
C LEU A 686 -13.55 32.51 14.27
N SER A 687 -13.59 32.37 12.94
CA SER A 687 -12.83 33.20 11.99
C SER A 687 -13.18 34.70 12.02
N ASP A 688 -14.37 35.08 12.50
CA ASP A 688 -14.78 36.46 12.70
C ASP A 688 -14.37 37.03 14.08
N GLY A 689 -13.60 36.26 14.86
CA GLY A 689 -13.18 36.61 16.22
C GLY A 689 -14.24 36.33 17.29
N SER A 690 -15.46 35.95 16.93
CA SER A 690 -16.49 35.54 17.88
C SER A 690 -16.14 34.19 18.55
N LYS A 691 -16.79 33.89 19.68
CA LYS A 691 -16.48 32.71 20.49
C LYS A 691 -17.75 32.01 20.90
N ILE A 692 -17.72 30.68 20.87
CA ILE A 692 -18.77 29.82 21.39
C ILE A 692 -18.23 29.12 22.64
N THR A 693 -18.79 29.49 23.81
CA THR A 693 -18.46 28.78 25.06
C THR A 693 -19.38 27.58 25.20
N ALA A 694 -18.82 26.41 25.28
CA ALA A 694 -19.54 25.15 25.43
C ALA A 694 -20.02 25.01 26.88
N LYS A 695 -21.20 25.57 27.19
CA LYS A 695 -21.83 25.35 28.48
C LYS A 695 -22.51 24.02 28.50
N ALA A 696 -21.87 23.06 29.17
CA ALA A 696 -22.44 21.71 29.33
C ALA A 696 -23.83 21.76 29.98
N LYS A 697 -24.73 20.90 29.52
CA LYS A 697 -26.03 20.65 30.17
C LYS A 697 -25.84 19.92 31.51
N GLN A 698 -24.72 19.20 31.64
CA GLN A 698 -24.34 18.40 32.81
C GLN A 698 -23.78 19.28 33.93
N THR A 699 -24.10 18.94 35.17
CA THR A 699 -23.51 19.58 36.34
C THR A 699 -22.15 18.98 36.62
N VAL A 700 -21.07 19.76 36.50
CA VAL A 700 -19.72 19.33 36.83
C VAL A 700 -19.57 19.09 38.33
N THR A 701 -19.22 17.88 38.72
CA THR A 701 -19.00 17.48 40.10
C THR A 701 -17.53 17.58 40.49
N VAL A 702 -17.20 18.36 41.52
CA VAL A 702 -15.83 18.46 42.01
C VAL A 702 -15.31 17.11 42.48
N GLY A 703 -14.09 16.77 42.11
CA GLY A 703 -13.42 15.53 42.48
C GLY A 703 -13.84 14.29 41.71
N LYS A 704 -14.57 14.47 40.58
CA LYS A 704 -14.97 13.35 39.70
C LYS A 704 -14.92 13.77 38.23
N TRP A 705 -14.62 12.82 37.36
CA TRP A 705 -14.82 12.99 35.92
C TRP A 705 -16.29 13.17 35.64
N THR A 706 -16.60 14.17 34.80
CA THR A 706 -17.94 14.45 34.29
C THR A 706 -17.87 14.54 32.78
N ASP A 707 -18.63 13.66 32.11
CA ASP A 707 -18.76 13.68 30.64
C ASP A 707 -19.76 14.76 30.26
N CYS A 708 -19.32 15.72 29.47
CA CYS A 708 -20.05 16.87 29.04
C CYS A 708 -20.33 16.85 27.55
N SER A 709 -21.46 17.39 27.13
CA SER A 709 -21.78 17.58 25.71
C SER A 709 -22.48 18.95 25.49
N TYR A 710 -22.24 19.52 24.30
CA TYR A 710 -22.81 20.75 23.83
C TYR A 710 -23.18 20.62 22.35
N GLU A 711 -24.42 20.78 22.00
CA GLU A 711 -24.97 20.68 20.66
C GLU A 711 -25.11 22.08 20.03
N MET A 712 -24.68 22.18 18.78
CA MET A 712 -24.75 23.41 17.98
C MET A 712 -25.57 23.14 16.72
N PRO A 713 -26.79 23.72 16.63
CA PRO A 713 -27.61 23.60 15.43
C PRO A 713 -26.94 24.28 14.23
N LYS A 714 -27.18 23.76 13.04
CA LYS A 714 -26.66 24.26 11.77
C LYS A 714 -26.89 25.75 11.58
N GLU A 715 -28.09 26.24 11.97
CA GLU A 715 -28.51 27.62 11.76
C GLU A 715 -27.66 28.61 12.57
N SER A 716 -27.11 28.19 13.71
CA SER A 716 -26.22 29.02 14.54
C SER A 716 -24.80 29.10 13.99
N LEU A 717 -24.45 28.28 13.01
CA LEU A 717 -23.09 28.05 12.55
C LEU A 717 -22.85 28.42 11.08
N ALA A 718 -23.92 28.64 10.31
CA ALA A 718 -23.87 28.83 8.87
C ALA A 718 -22.89 29.95 8.45
N GLY A 719 -21.96 29.61 7.57
CA GLY A 719 -20.95 30.49 6.98
C GLY A 719 -19.77 30.83 7.87
N LYS A 720 -19.59 30.18 9.03
CA LYS A 720 -18.49 30.40 9.93
C LYS A 720 -17.47 29.26 9.86
N THR A 721 -16.21 29.55 10.25
CA THR A 721 -15.12 28.56 10.37
C THR A 721 -14.60 28.58 11.81
N ILE A 722 -14.48 27.39 12.41
CA ILE A 722 -13.79 27.25 13.70
C ILE A 722 -12.29 27.28 13.40
N VAL A 723 -11.60 28.27 13.95
CA VAL A 723 -10.16 28.48 13.76
C VAL A 723 -9.32 28.11 14.98
N GLY A 724 -9.97 27.82 16.10
CA GLY A 724 -9.27 27.39 17.30
C GLY A 724 -10.19 26.75 18.34
N ILE A 725 -9.60 25.88 19.13
CA ILE A 725 -10.20 25.29 20.34
C ILE A 725 -9.41 25.77 21.53
N GLY A 726 -10.09 26.20 22.59
CA GLY A 726 -9.45 26.73 23.78
C GLY A 726 -10.17 26.32 25.07
N ILE A 727 -9.52 26.63 26.20
CA ILE A 727 -10.06 26.46 27.55
C ILE A 727 -10.18 27.83 28.17
N SER A 728 -11.32 28.11 28.78
CA SER A 728 -11.60 29.38 29.43
C SER A 728 -11.98 29.22 30.89
N TYR A 729 -11.74 30.30 31.65
CA TYR A 729 -12.30 30.51 32.97
C TYR A 729 -13.04 31.85 32.98
N ASN A 730 -14.21 31.88 33.61
CA ASN A 730 -14.94 33.11 33.92
C ASN A 730 -15.58 32.99 35.30
N GLY A 731 -15.15 33.80 36.26
CA GLY A 731 -15.68 33.68 37.60
C GLY A 731 -15.05 34.64 38.63
N SER A 732 -15.46 34.43 39.89
CA SER A 732 -14.97 35.19 41.05
C SER A 732 -14.35 34.31 42.13
N ASP A 733 -14.02 33.06 41.77
CA ASP A 733 -13.31 32.17 42.70
C ASP A 733 -11.86 32.61 42.80
N SER A 734 -11.25 32.48 43.99
CA SER A 734 -9.85 32.89 44.25
C SER A 734 -8.84 32.02 43.46
N ASN A 735 -9.22 30.80 43.16
CA ASN A 735 -8.42 29.88 42.36
C ASN A 735 -9.33 28.93 41.58
N PHE A 736 -8.79 28.35 40.51
CA PHE A 736 -9.46 27.33 39.71
C PHE A 736 -8.46 26.30 39.23
N LYS A 737 -8.85 25.01 39.26
CA LYS A 737 -8.07 23.95 38.71
C LYS A 737 -8.98 22.87 38.15
N ALA A 738 -8.75 22.50 36.88
CA ALA A 738 -9.48 21.44 36.19
C ALA A 738 -8.58 20.72 35.23
N TYR A 739 -8.97 19.48 34.95
CA TYR A 739 -8.37 18.62 33.94
C TYR A 739 -9.39 18.34 32.83
N TYR A 740 -8.91 18.27 31.62
CA TYR A 740 -9.71 17.97 30.44
C TYR A 740 -9.14 16.79 29.70
N ASP A 741 -10.03 15.96 29.16
CA ASP A 741 -9.72 14.79 28.36
C ASP A 741 -10.82 14.53 27.33
N ASP A 742 -10.54 13.69 26.33
CA ASP A 742 -11.50 13.22 25.30
C ASP A 742 -12.31 14.35 24.64
N ILE A 743 -11.62 15.40 24.17
CA ILE A 743 -12.31 16.47 23.44
C ILE A 743 -12.65 15.98 22.03
N ILE A 744 -13.95 15.90 21.70
CA ILE A 744 -14.44 15.43 20.40
C ILE A 744 -15.41 16.44 19.81
N LEU A 745 -15.19 16.85 18.57
CA LEU A 745 -16.11 17.64 17.77
C LEU A 745 -16.54 16.82 16.56
N GLU A 746 -17.84 16.52 16.50
CA GLU A 746 -18.43 15.62 15.51
C GLU A 746 -19.72 16.18 14.90
N ASP A 747 -20.19 15.59 13.79
CA ASP A 747 -21.50 15.91 13.22
C ASP A 747 -22.61 15.62 14.24
N ASN A 748 -23.55 16.56 14.37
CA ASN A 748 -24.76 16.39 15.17
C ASN A 748 -25.93 15.84 14.34
N GLU A 749 -25.75 15.69 13.05
CA GLU A 749 -26.78 15.14 12.18
C GLU A 749 -26.72 13.62 12.23
N THR A 750 -27.81 12.97 12.60
CA THR A 750 -28.04 11.58 12.24
C THR A 750 -27.96 11.52 10.72
N TYR A 751 -26.95 10.90 10.18
CA TYR A 751 -26.79 10.68 8.75
C TYR A 751 -28.03 9.92 8.27
N ALA A 752 -28.95 10.63 7.60
CA ALA A 752 -29.96 9.97 6.80
C ALA A 752 -29.24 9.44 5.57
N VAL A 753 -28.93 8.15 5.60
CA VAL A 753 -28.34 7.43 4.45
C VAL A 753 -29.24 7.70 3.24
N ASP A 754 -28.67 8.26 2.18
CA ASP A 754 -29.40 8.44 0.92
C ASP A 754 -29.69 7.06 0.30
N LYS A 755 -30.96 6.68 0.32
CA LYS A 755 -31.45 5.40 -0.20
C LYS A 755 -31.96 5.50 -1.64
N THR A 756 -31.69 6.60 -2.34
CA THR A 756 -32.17 6.83 -3.72
C THR A 756 -31.66 5.75 -4.67
N GLU A 757 -30.38 5.44 -4.63
CA GLU A 757 -29.77 4.37 -5.44
C GLU A 757 -30.28 2.98 -5.05
N LEU A 758 -30.47 2.71 -3.76
CA LEU A 758 -31.09 1.45 -3.31
C LEU A 758 -32.50 1.32 -3.88
N LYS A 759 -33.29 2.38 -3.84
CA LYS A 759 -34.64 2.36 -4.43
C LYS A 759 -34.62 2.15 -5.95
N SER A 760 -33.62 2.73 -6.62
CA SER A 760 -33.39 2.53 -8.05
C SER A 760 -33.15 1.05 -8.39
N VAL A 761 -32.23 0.37 -7.68
CA VAL A 761 -31.95 -1.06 -7.94
C VAL A 761 -33.10 -1.96 -7.50
N GLN A 762 -33.84 -1.64 -6.44
CA GLN A 762 -35.10 -2.34 -6.09
C GLN A 762 -36.10 -2.32 -7.24
N ASN A 763 -36.28 -1.14 -7.87
CA ASN A 763 -37.18 -1.00 -9.03
C ASN A 763 -36.67 -1.79 -10.24
N LYS A 764 -35.35 -1.79 -10.48
CA LYS A 764 -34.73 -2.63 -11.54
C LYS A 764 -35.02 -4.11 -11.30
N VAL A 765 -34.81 -4.62 -10.09
CA VAL A 765 -35.07 -6.04 -9.76
C VAL A 765 -36.54 -6.36 -9.89
N ALA A 766 -37.43 -5.47 -9.42
CA ALA A 766 -38.90 -5.66 -9.53
C ALA A 766 -39.40 -5.71 -10.98
N ALA A 767 -38.68 -5.05 -11.91
CA ALA A 767 -39.00 -5.07 -13.34
C ALA A 767 -38.54 -6.34 -14.08
N LEU A 768 -37.69 -7.17 -13.44
CA LEU A 768 -37.16 -8.41 -14.03
C LEU A 768 -38.10 -9.58 -13.76
N ASN A 769 -38.26 -10.43 -14.77
CA ASN A 769 -39.05 -11.66 -14.63
C ASN A 769 -38.16 -12.82 -14.19
N LYS A 770 -38.26 -13.21 -12.92
CA LYS A 770 -37.51 -14.31 -12.28
C LYS A 770 -37.49 -15.59 -13.13
N ASN A 771 -38.61 -15.89 -13.80
CA ASN A 771 -38.79 -17.15 -14.54
C ASN A 771 -37.89 -17.24 -15.79
N GLU A 772 -37.36 -16.13 -16.28
CA GLU A 772 -36.50 -16.09 -17.45
C GLU A 772 -35.03 -16.46 -17.12
N TYR A 773 -34.64 -16.48 -15.86
CA TYR A 773 -33.27 -16.68 -15.43
C TYR A 773 -33.05 -17.99 -14.69
N THR A 774 -31.78 -18.46 -14.66
CA THR A 774 -31.40 -19.65 -13.89
C THR A 774 -31.56 -19.38 -12.39
N ALA A 775 -31.95 -20.41 -11.63
CA ALA A 775 -32.14 -20.30 -10.18
C ALA A 775 -30.89 -19.77 -9.46
N ASP A 776 -29.71 -20.26 -9.84
CA ASP A 776 -28.44 -19.88 -9.20
C ASP A 776 -28.11 -18.40 -9.41
N SER A 777 -28.29 -17.88 -10.64
CA SER A 777 -28.02 -16.45 -10.91
C SER A 777 -29.06 -15.55 -10.24
N TRP A 778 -30.33 -15.97 -10.17
CA TRP A 778 -31.35 -15.20 -9.48
C TRP A 778 -31.15 -15.19 -7.96
N ASN A 779 -30.77 -16.31 -7.34
CA ASN A 779 -30.50 -16.37 -5.90
C ASN A 779 -29.41 -15.39 -5.45
N LYS A 780 -28.41 -15.13 -6.30
CA LYS A 780 -27.39 -14.10 -6.04
C LYS A 780 -28.00 -12.71 -5.96
N VAL A 781 -28.93 -12.38 -6.85
CA VAL A 781 -29.65 -11.09 -6.83
C VAL A 781 -30.50 -10.98 -5.56
N GLU A 782 -31.25 -12.02 -5.20
CA GLU A 782 -32.08 -12.02 -3.98
C GLU A 782 -31.20 -11.87 -2.71
N THR A 783 -30.09 -12.58 -2.64
CA THR A 783 -29.16 -12.51 -1.50
C THR A 783 -28.56 -11.10 -1.36
N ALA A 784 -28.09 -10.53 -2.47
CA ALA A 784 -27.51 -9.18 -2.48
C ALA A 784 -28.56 -8.12 -2.11
N LEU A 785 -29.75 -8.22 -2.66
CA LEU A 785 -30.85 -7.28 -2.38
C LEU A 785 -31.32 -7.37 -0.92
N ASN A 786 -31.42 -8.58 -0.36
CA ASN A 786 -31.78 -8.77 1.05
C ASN A 786 -30.72 -8.16 1.98
N LYS A 787 -29.42 -8.33 1.67
CA LYS A 787 -28.33 -7.69 2.41
C LYS A 787 -28.44 -6.16 2.34
N ALA A 788 -28.67 -5.59 1.16
CA ALA A 788 -28.82 -4.15 1.00
C ALA A 788 -30.06 -3.61 1.74
N ASN A 789 -31.17 -4.35 1.73
CA ASN A 789 -32.40 -3.98 2.43
C ASN A 789 -32.26 -4.06 3.96
N SER A 790 -31.33 -4.87 4.47
CA SER A 790 -31.09 -5.01 5.91
C SER A 790 -30.25 -3.87 6.50
N LEU A 791 -29.66 -3.01 5.67
CA LEU A 791 -28.89 -1.87 6.15
C LEU A 791 -29.81 -0.86 6.84
N SER A 792 -29.41 -0.47 8.06
CA SER A 792 -30.17 0.42 8.93
C SER A 792 -29.85 1.91 8.63
N ASN A 793 -30.55 2.81 9.28
CA ASN A 793 -30.24 4.24 9.23
C ASN A 793 -28.94 4.58 9.99
N THR A 794 -28.34 3.62 10.69
CA THR A 794 -27.02 3.77 11.34
C THR A 794 -25.87 3.27 10.45
N SER A 795 -26.17 2.69 9.29
CA SER A 795 -25.15 2.33 8.29
C SER A 795 -24.55 3.58 7.67
N THR A 796 -23.31 3.48 7.21
CA THR A 796 -22.65 4.57 6.49
C THR A 796 -23.19 4.66 5.05
N GLN A 797 -23.04 5.83 4.39
CA GLN A 797 -23.37 5.95 2.96
C GLN A 797 -22.53 4.99 2.12
N GLU A 798 -21.28 4.79 2.48
CA GLU A 798 -20.35 3.89 1.79
C GLU A 798 -20.79 2.42 1.88
N GLU A 799 -21.29 1.98 3.03
CA GLU A 799 -21.88 0.64 3.18
C GLU A 799 -23.11 0.48 2.29
N MET A 800 -23.92 1.53 2.21
CA MET A 800 -25.10 1.54 1.33
C MET A 800 -24.72 1.48 -0.14
N ASP A 801 -23.76 2.31 -0.58
CA ASP A 801 -23.29 2.37 -1.97
C ASP A 801 -22.62 1.06 -2.37
N SER A 802 -21.84 0.46 -1.48
CA SER A 802 -21.21 -0.85 -1.67
C SER A 802 -22.26 -1.95 -1.84
N ALA A 803 -23.29 -1.95 -1.00
CA ALA A 803 -24.37 -2.93 -1.09
C ALA A 803 -25.19 -2.76 -2.39
N VAL A 804 -25.45 -1.52 -2.80
CA VAL A 804 -26.13 -1.20 -4.07
C VAL A 804 -25.29 -1.69 -5.26
N LYS A 805 -23.98 -1.51 -5.21
CA LYS A 805 -23.07 -2.02 -6.23
C LYS A 805 -23.15 -3.54 -6.34
N VAL A 806 -23.12 -4.26 -5.24
CA VAL A 806 -23.23 -5.74 -5.22
C VAL A 806 -24.57 -6.19 -5.84
N VAL A 807 -25.66 -5.46 -5.61
CA VAL A 807 -26.96 -5.77 -6.27
C VAL A 807 -26.87 -5.55 -7.79
N ASN A 808 -26.28 -4.43 -8.23
CA ASN A 808 -26.10 -4.16 -9.67
C ASN A 808 -25.21 -5.22 -10.33
N ASP A 809 -24.13 -5.63 -9.69
CA ASP A 809 -23.22 -6.67 -10.20
C ASP A 809 -23.96 -8.02 -10.32
N ALA A 810 -24.79 -8.36 -9.34
CA ALA A 810 -25.62 -9.56 -9.40
C ALA A 810 -26.66 -9.50 -10.53
N ILE A 811 -27.27 -8.32 -10.78
CA ILE A 811 -28.19 -8.11 -11.91
C ILE A 811 -27.46 -8.31 -13.24
N ASN A 812 -26.26 -7.73 -13.38
CA ASN A 812 -25.43 -7.87 -14.59
C ASN A 812 -24.97 -9.31 -14.81
N GLY A 813 -24.83 -10.10 -13.74
CA GLY A 813 -24.49 -11.53 -13.78
C GLY A 813 -25.67 -12.47 -14.02
N LEU A 814 -26.87 -11.98 -14.35
CA LEU A 814 -28.04 -12.81 -14.59
C LEU A 814 -27.88 -13.67 -15.86
N VAL A 815 -28.11 -14.97 -15.74
CA VAL A 815 -28.03 -15.95 -16.83
C VAL A 815 -29.44 -16.38 -17.22
N LYS A 816 -29.83 -16.12 -18.47
CA LYS A 816 -31.12 -16.56 -18.99
C LYS A 816 -31.20 -18.08 -19.11
N LYS A 817 -32.35 -18.65 -18.83
CA LYS A 817 -32.62 -20.06 -19.08
C LYS A 817 -32.51 -20.36 -20.57
N PRO A 818 -32.01 -21.54 -20.96
CA PRO A 818 -32.06 -21.97 -22.36
C PRO A 818 -33.54 -21.97 -22.86
N VAL A 819 -33.77 -21.42 -24.03
CA VAL A 819 -35.07 -21.53 -24.67
C VAL A 819 -35.26 -22.99 -25.10
N GLU A 820 -36.21 -23.70 -24.52
CA GLU A 820 -36.60 -25.02 -25.01
C GLU A 820 -37.22 -24.84 -26.39
N THR A 821 -36.45 -25.11 -27.41
CA THR A 821 -36.94 -25.21 -28.78
C THR A 821 -37.64 -26.54 -28.90
N THR A 822 -38.96 -26.56 -28.78
CA THR A 822 -39.77 -27.74 -29.12
C THR A 822 -39.64 -28.01 -30.60
N ILE A 823 -38.77 -28.94 -30.97
CA ILE A 823 -38.68 -29.44 -32.33
C ILE A 823 -39.93 -30.30 -32.54
N GLN A 824 -40.95 -29.75 -33.22
CA GLN A 824 -42.01 -30.58 -33.78
C GLN A 824 -41.37 -31.48 -34.88
N MET A 825 -41.32 -32.75 -34.61
CA MET A 825 -40.99 -33.73 -35.63
C MET A 825 -42.03 -33.67 -36.76
N PRO A 826 -41.61 -33.68 -38.03
CA PRO A 826 -42.58 -33.80 -39.13
C PRO A 826 -43.28 -35.15 -39.05
N THR A 827 -44.59 -35.17 -39.02
CA THR A 827 -45.41 -36.35 -39.20
C THR A 827 -45.12 -36.99 -40.58
N THR A 828 -44.52 -38.17 -40.58
CA THR A 828 -44.32 -39.00 -41.78
C THR A 828 -45.70 -39.42 -42.30
N VAL A 829 -46.01 -38.88 -43.48
CA VAL A 829 -47.15 -39.35 -44.32
C VAL A 829 -46.76 -40.71 -44.87
N ALA A 830 -47.54 -41.74 -44.56
CA ALA A 830 -47.39 -43.08 -45.13
C ALA A 830 -47.73 -43.11 -46.65
N PRO A 831 -46.97 -43.87 -47.46
CA PRO A 831 -47.27 -43.95 -48.86
C PRO A 831 -48.51 -44.82 -49.12
N THR A 832 -49.48 -44.26 -49.85
CA THR A 832 -50.58 -45.00 -50.38
C THR A 832 -50.12 -45.85 -51.53
N THR A 833 -50.22 -47.13 -51.40
CA THR A 833 -50.12 -48.12 -52.54
C THR A 833 -51.31 -48.01 -53.47
N PRO A 834 -51.14 -48.02 -54.82
CA PRO A 834 -52.25 -48.20 -55.77
C PRO A 834 -52.57 -49.70 -55.91
N ALA A 835 -53.81 -50.03 -55.77
CA ALA A 835 -54.36 -51.32 -56.13
C ALA A 835 -55.05 -51.27 -57.56
N PRO A 836 -55.38 -52.45 -58.12
CA PRO A 836 -54.85 -52.90 -59.42
C PRO A 836 -55.59 -52.36 -60.67
#